data_e15a6f59a000ae34554c3903862286c9
#
_entry.id   e15a6f59a000ae34554c3903862286c9
#
_cell.length_a   1.000
_cell.length_b   1.000
_cell.length_c   1.000
_cell.angle_alpha   90.00
_cell.angle_beta   90.00
_cell.angle_gamma   90.00
#
_symmetry.space_group_name_H-M   'P 1'
#
loop_
_entity.id
_entity.type
_entity.pdbx_description
1 polymer ?
#
loop_
_entity_poly.entity_id
_entity_poly.type
_entity_poly.pdbx_seq_one_letter_code
_entity_poly.pdbx_strand_id
1 'polypeptide(L)'
;MGITDDLFAEQTAPDGEQLTLGDYAERAYLDYAVSVVKGRALPDVCDGQKPVQRRILYAMSEMGLASNAKPVKSARVVGDVLGKYHPHGDQSAYDALVRLAQDFSMRYPLIDGQGNFGSRDGDGAAAMRYTEARLTPIARLLLDEIDQGTVDFMPNYDGSFEEPKLLPARLPFLLLNGASGIAVGLATEIPSHNLREVAQTAVAMIRDPKIGHAGLMEKLPGPDFPGGGQIISSPAEISTAYETGRGSLKVRARWKIEDMARGQWQVVITELPPGVSSQKVLEEIEELTNPKIKLGKKTLTPEQVQTKQSMLALLDAVRDESGKDAPVRLVFEPKSSRIDQTEFVNSLLAHTSLESNATINLVMIGADGRPRQKGIVEILHEWIGFRFVTVTRRTQHRLGKVNDRIHILEGRMIVFLNIDEVIRIIRESEEPKQALIARFNLSDRQAEDILEIRLRQLARLEAIKIEQELSDLRDEKTKLEELLNSDAAMKRVLIKEIEADAKQFGDDRRTLIQQEKRATFEARVVDEPVTVVVSQKGWVRALKGHGLDPAGFTFKQGDGLYAAFQARTPDSLVAWGSKGRVYSVPVSALPGGRGDGVPVTSLIELESGTHLLHYFAANAEQQLLLASSNGFGFVAKLGDMVSRQKAGKAFMTIDDGAAPLAPMPVIPGATLVGCLSSAGKLLVFGMDEMKTLSGGGRGVILMGLDAKETLRQALAFDARGVMMIGTGRGGKPKDEKLSGSQLQLHLGKRARKGRAPDSSLKVTELRPVFEG
;
A
#
# COMPACT_ATOMS: atom_id res chain seq x y z
N MET A 1 -34.61 25.37 -3.36
CA MET A 1 -35.25 25.66 -4.65
C MET A 1 -34.38 26.73 -5.32
N GLY A 2 -33.66 26.42 -6.39
CA GLY A 2 -32.86 27.42 -7.09
C GLY A 2 -31.51 26.95 -7.68
N ILE A 3 -31.24 25.64 -7.79
CA ILE A 3 -30.01 25.15 -8.44
C ILE A 3 -30.31 24.35 -9.72
N THR A 4 -31.57 24.07 -10.02
CA THR A 4 -31.95 23.26 -11.19
C THR A 4 -32.30 24.06 -12.44
N ASP A 5 -32.50 25.38 -12.35
CA ASP A 5 -32.90 26.16 -13.51
C ASP A 5 -31.74 26.73 -14.34
N ASP A 6 -30.53 26.81 -13.81
CA ASP A 6 -29.34 27.27 -14.56
C ASP A 6 -28.62 26.14 -15.35
N LEU A 7 -28.96 24.89 -15.12
CA LEU A 7 -28.37 23.76 -15.82
C LEU A 7 -28.89 23.58 -17.27
N PHE A 8 -29.95 24.31 -17.63
CA PHE A 8 -30.57 24.27 -18.96
C PHE A 8 -30.67 25.64 -19.65
N ALA A 9 -29.98 26.67 -19.13
CA ALA A 9 -29.84 27.90 -19.89
C ALA A 9 -29.12 27.61 -21.19
N GLU A 10 -29.74 27.85 -22.32
CA GLU A 10 -29.14 27.69 -23.65
C GLU A 10 -27.88 28.55 -23.74
N GLN A 11 -26.73 27.95 -23.48
CA GLN A 11 -25.44 28.54 -23.84
C GLN A 11 -25.25 28.34 -25.34
N THR A 12 -25.71 29.32 -26.10
CA THR A 12 -25.33 29.45 -27.50
C THR A 12 -23.82 29.73 -27.57
N ALA A 13 -23.08 28.93 -28.33
CA ALA A 13 -21.70 29.25 -28.66
C ALA A 13 -21.64 30.60 -29.37
N PRO A 14 -20.55 31.39 -29.26
CA PRO A 14 -20.43 32.72 -29.83
C PRO A 14 -20.73 32.83 -31.34
N ASP A 15 -20.70 31.71 -32.05
CA ASP A 15 -20.90 31.64 -33.52
C ASP A 15 -22.22 30.95 -33.95
N GLY A 16 -23.16 30.73 -33.05
CA GLY A 16 -24.48 30.17 -33.41
C GLY A 16 -24.47 28.69 -33.75
N GLU A 17 -23.39 27.95 -33.52
CA GLU A 17 -23.34 26.49 -33.64
C GLU A 17 -24.12 25.79 -32.54
N GLN A 18 -25.10 24.98 -32.87
CA GLN A 18 -25.80 24.12 -31.91
C GLN A 18 -24.86 23.01 -31.42
N LEU A 19 -24.50 23.01 -30.18
CA LEU A 19 -23.76 21.90 -29.55
C LEU A 19 -24.66 20.66 -29.49
N THR A 20 -24.14 19.51 -29.91
CA THR A 20 -24.86 18.25 -29.68
C THR A 20 -24.93 17.95 -28.17
N LEU A 21 -25.95 17.20 -27.75
CA LEU A 21 -26.07 16.78 -26.34
C LEU A 21 -24.81 16.01 -25.86
N GLY A 22 -24.15 15.28 -26.77
CA GLY A 22 -22.89 14.59 -26.47
C GLY A 22 -21.76 15.58 -26.18
N ASP A 23 -21.55 16.59 -27.03
CA ASP A 23 -20.51 17.60 -26.83
C ASP A 23 -20.74 18.43 -25.58
N TYR A 24 -22.00 18.76 -25.31
CA TYR A 24 -22.38 19.47 -24.07
C TYR A 24 -22.05 18.62 -22.82
N ALA A 25 -22.46 17.36 -22.82
CA ALA A 25 -22.20 16.45 -21.69
C ALA A 25 -20.70 16.23 -21.47
N GLU A 26 -19.90 16.11 -22.56
CA GLU A 26 -18.45 15.98 -22.46
C GLU A 26 -17.81 17.23 -21.86
N ARG A 27 -18.17 18.42 -22.35
CA ARG A 27 -17.67 19.71 -21.79
C ARG A 27 -18.05 19.88 -20.34
N ALA A 28 -19.32 19.69 -20.00
CA ALA A 28 -19.82 19.81 -18.63
C ALA A 28 -19.13 18.80 -17.69
N TYR A 29 -18.88 17.57 -18.15
CA TYR A 29 -18.14 16.57 -17.38
C TYR A 29 -16.68 16.95 -17.18
N LEU A 30 -16.01 17.47 -18.22
CA LEU A 30 -14.63 17.96 -18.12
C LEU A 30 -14.52 19.15 -17.16
N ASP A 31 -15.42 20.11 -17.23
CA ASP A 31 -15.46 21.27 -16.34
C ASP A 31 -15.69 20.82 -14.88
N TYR A 32 -16.62 19.90 -14.67
CA TYR A 32 -16.83 19.28 -13.36
C TYR A 32 -15.56 18.55 -12.87
N ALA A 33 -14.95 17.72 -13.72
CA ALA A 33 -13.74 16.99 -13.37
C ALA A 33 -12.59 17.93 -13.00
N VAL A 34 -12.36 18.98 -13.78
CA VAL A 34 -11.35 20.02 -13.49
C VAL A 34 -11.64 20.75 -12.19
N SER A 35 -12.91 21.11 -11.95
CA SER A 35 -13.35 21.74 -10.71
C SER A 35 -13.08 20.85 -9.49
N VAL A 36 -13.40 19.55 -9.55
CA VAL A 36 -13.12 18.60 -8.47
C VAL A 36 -11.63 18.43 -8.23
N VAL A 37 -10.83 18.31 -9.31
CA VAL A 37 -9.38 18.13 -9.22
C VAL A 37 -8.71 19.36 -8.59
N LYS A 38 -8.96 20.57 -9.11
CA LYS A 38 -8.30 21.81 -8.66
C LYS A 38 -8.95 22.41 -7.43
N GLY A 39 -10.28 22.36 -7.34
CA GLY A 39 -11.04 23.07 -6.32
C GLY A 39 -11.31 22.27 -5.04
N ARG A 40 -11.01 20.95 -4.99
CA ARG A 40 -11.43 20.12 -3.87
C ARG A 40 -10.46 19.02 -3.44
N ALA A 41 -9.98 18.19 -4.37
CA ALA A 41 -9.41 16.91 -4.02
C ALA A 41 -7.90 16.90 -3.83
N LEU A 42 -7.15 17.66 -4.67
CA LEU A 42 -5.71 17.63 -4.66
C LEU A 42 -5.10 18.79 -3.85
N PRO A 43 -4.00 18.54 -3.13
CA PRO A 43 -3.22 19.60 -2.48
C PRO A 43 -2.37 20.34 -3.50
N ASP A 44 -1.96 21.58 -3.18
CA ASP A 44 -0.99 22.35 -3.95
C ASP A 44 0.44 22.07 -3.46
N VAL A 45 1.39 22.00 -4.38
CA VAL A 45 2.81 21.76 -4.06
C VAL A 45 3.42 22.88 -3.23
N CYS A 46 2.94 24.12 -3.42
CA CYS A 46 3.48 25.32 -2.80
C CYS A 46 3.18 25.41 -1.30
N ASP A 47 1.92 25.17 -0.90
CA ASP A 47 1.49 25.30 0.50
C ASP A 47 1.00 24.00 1.14
N GLY A 48 0.88 22.92 0.36
CA GLY A 48 0.41 21.62 0.83
C GLY A 48 -1.06 21.57 1.21
N GLN A 49 -1.84 22.61 0.93
CA GLN A 49 -3.22 22.73 1.37
C GLN A 49 -4.21 22.47 0.22
N LYS A 50 -5.34 21.85 0.57
CA LYS A 50 -6.54 21.85 -0.26
C LYS A 50 -7.28 23.18 -0.10
N PRO A 51 -8.09 23.61 -1.07
CA PRO A 51 -8.79 24.89 -0.97
C PRO A 51 -9.59 25.08 0.33
N VAL A 52 -10.33 24.07 0.78
CA VAL A 52 -11.09 24.15 2.04
C VAL A 52 -10.18 24.33 3.26
N GLN A 53 -9.03 23.64 3.29
CA GLN A 53 -8.07 23.77 4.39
C GLN A 53 -7.45 25.17 4.43
N ARG A 54 -7.05 25.69 3.26
CA ARG A 54 -6.52 27.04 3.11
C ARG A 54 -7.50 28.08 3.59
N ARG A 55 -8.79 27.97 3.21
CA ARG A 55 -9.86 28.87 3.63
C ARG A 55 -10.14 28.82 5.13
N ILE A 56 -10.10 27.63 5.74
CA ILE A 56 -10.25 27.48 7.20
C ILE A 56 -9.11 28.19 7.92
N LEU A 57 -7.85 27.93 7.53
CA LEU A 57 -6.68 28.52 8.18
C LEU A 57 -6.67 30.05 8.03
N TYR A 58 -7.01 30.56 6.83
CA TYR A 58 -7.09 31.98 6.57
C TYR A 58 -8.21 32.64 7.37
N ALA A 59 -9.42 32.08 7.38
CA ALA A 59 -10.53 32.60 8.20
C ALA A 59 -10.18 32.65 9.70
N MET A 60 -9.52 31.60 10.22
CA MET A 60 -9.08 31.59 11.63
C MET A 60 -8.01 32.66 11.91
N SER A 61 -7.13 32.94 10.95
CA SER A 61 -6.17 34.05 11.03
C SER A 61 -6.87 35.39 11.09
N GLU A 62 -7.81 35.66 10.18
CA GLU A 62 -8.62 36.88 10.15
C GLU A 62 -9.45 37.07 11.43
N MET A 63 -9.92 35.99 12.02
CA MET A 63 -10.61 36.03 13.32
C MET A 63 -9.68 36.25 14.52
N GLY A 64 -8.35 36.34 14.31
CA GLY A 64 -7.36 36.51 15.37
C GLY A 64 -7.19 35.29 16.28
N LEU A 65 -7.48 34.09 15.80
CA LEU A 65 -7.43 32.84 16.56
C LEU A 65 -6.00 32.23 16.63
N ALA A 66 -5.01 33.04 16.90
CA ALA A 66 -3.63 32.59 17.09
C ALA A 66 -3.53 31.60 18.27
N SER A 67 -2.41 30.88 18.38
CA SER A 67 -2.20 29.82 19.38
C SER A 67 -2.30 30.29 20.84
N ASN A 68 -2.08 31.57 21.11
CA ASN A 68 -2.25 32.21 22.43
C ASN A 68 -3.62 32.83 22.65
N ALA A 69 -4.49 32.85 21.61
CA ALA A 69 -5.86 33.38 21.74
C ALA A 69 -6.77 32.40 22.49
N LYS A 70 -7.88 32.90 23.00
CA LYS A 70 -8.93 32.05 23.56
C LYS A 70 -9.60 31.27 22.41
N PRO A 71 -9.76 29.94 22.52
CA PRO A 71 -10.47 29.18 21.50
C PRO A 71 -11.94 29.60 21.40
N VAL A 72 -12.52 29.43 20.23
CA VAL A 72 -13.93 29.73 19.97
C VAL A 72 -14.66 28.47 19.51
N LYS A 73 -15.98 28.46 19.61
CA LYS A 73 -16.80 27.34 19.10
C LYS A 73 -16.50 27.06 17.64
N SER A 74 -16.30 25.79 17.30
CA SER A 74 -16.04 25.37 15.91
C SER A 74 -17.15 25.82 14.96
N ALA A 75 -18.40 25.86 15.44
CA ALA A 75 -19.54 26.39 14.68
C ALA A 75 -19.35 27.85 14.23
N ARG A 76 -18.66 28.68 15.03
CA ARG A 76 -18.34 30.05 14.65
C ARG A 76 -17.32 30.11 13.52
N VAL A 77 -16.28 29.28 13.59
CA VAL A 77 -15.26 29.17 12.53
C VAL A 77 -15.89 28.68 11.24
N VAL A 78 -16.68 27.59 11.31
CA VAL A 78 -17.39 27.04 10.14
C VAL A 78 -18.32 28.08 9.53
N GLY A 79 -19.10 28.81 10.35
CA GLY A 79 -19.99 29.87 9.88
C GLY A 79 -19.27 31.01 9.13
N ASP A 80 -18.10 31.42 9.64
CA ASP A 80 -17.29 32.46 8.98
C ASP A 80 -16.69 31.96 7.65
N VAL A 81 -16.19 30.72 7.62
CA VAL A 81 -15.67 30.07 6.40
C VAL A 81 -16.74 29.96 5.33
N LEU A 82 -17.95 29.51 5.68
CA LEU A 82 -19.04 29.36 4.73
C LEU A 82 -19.55 30.71 4.21
N GLY A 83 -19.69 31.66 5.12
CA GLY A 83 -20.21 32.98 4.78
C GLY A 83 -19.29 33.81 3.90
N LYS A 84 -17.96 33.63 4.03
CA LYS A 84 -16.99 34.45 3.33
C LYS A 84 -16.30 33.76 2.17
N TYR A 85 -15.98 32.46 2.29
CA TYR A 85 -15.01 31.84 1.37
C TYR A 85 -15.46 30.52 0.72
N HIS A 86 -16.29 29.70 1.40
CA HIS A 86 -16.53 28.33 0.98
C HIS A 86 -18.03 27.97 0.90
N PRO A 87 -18.72 28.26 -0.23
CA PRO A 87 -20.15 28.08 -0.38
C PRO A 87 -20.58 26.62 -0.57
N HIS A 88 -20.23 25.75 0.40
CA HIS A 88 -20.52 24.31 0.40
C HIS A 88 -21.17 23.90 1.74
N GLY A 89 -21.50 22.61 1.90
CA GLY A 89 -22.15 22.13 3.13
C GLY A 89 -21.28 22.33 4.39
N ASP A 90 -21.91 22.73 5.48
CA ASP A 90 -21.29 22.99 6.79
C ASP A 90 -20.56 21.77 7.33
N GLN A 91 -21.13 20.57 7.17
CA GLN A 91 -20.50 19.33 7.62
C GLN A 91 -19.15 19.10 6.91
N SER A 92 -19.04 19.38 5.61
CA SER A 92 -17.79 19.18 4.88
C SER A 92 -16.66 20.12 5.35
N ALA A 93 -17.01 21.37 5.68
CA ALA A 93 -16.07 22.33 6.25
C ALA A 93 -15.67 21.93 7.67
N TYR A 94 -16.65 21.46 8.48
CA TYR A 94 -16.36 20.96 9.83
C TYR A 94 -15.48 19.72 9.82
N ASP A 95 -15.74 18.74 8.96
CA ASP A 95 -14.94 17.53 8.84
C ASP A 95 -13.48 17.86 8.44
N ALA A 96 -13.29 18.84 7.57
CA ALA A 96 -11.95 19.32 7.22
C ALA A 96 -11.25 19.99 8.42
N LEU A 97 -11.96 20.83 9.19
CA LEU A 97 -11.47 21.44 10.42
C LEU A 97 -11.08 20.37 11.44
N VAL A 98 -11.94 19.38 11.65
CA VAL A 98 -11.69 18.26 12.56
C VAL A 98 -10.40 17.52 12.17
N ARG A 99 -10.24 17.19 10.89
CA ARG A 99 -9.04 16.49 10.41
C ARG A 99 -7.76 17.27 10.64
N LEU A 100 -7.78 18.61 10.49
CA LEU A 100 -6.63 19.48 10.77
C LEU A 100 -6.25 19.53 12.26
N ALA A 101 -7.14 19.11 13.17
CA ALA A 101 -6.91 19.05 14.61
C ALA A 101 -6.52 17.66 15.12
N GLN A 102 -6.69 16.59 14.33
CA GLN A 102 -6.45 15.22 14.76
C GLN A 102 -4.95 14.86 14.72
N ASP A 103 -4.36 14.56 15.85
CA ASP A 103 -2.95 14.17 16.00
C ASP A 103 -2.61 12.77 15.47
N PHE A 104 -3.64 11.93 15.29
CA PHE A 104 -3.52 10.62 14.65
C PHE A 104 -3.71 10.65 13.12
N SER A 105 -4.21 11.78 12.57
CA SER A 105 -4.35 12.00 11.13
C SER A 105 -3.26 12.92 10.58
N MET A 106 -2.84 13.92 11.36
CA MET A 106 -1.86 14.94 10.99
C MET A 106 -0.56 14.70 11.76
N ARG A 107 0.57 14.66 11.06
CA ARG A 107 1.87 14.56 11.71
C ARG A 107 2.19 15.83 12.52
N TYR A 108 1.74 16.97 12.01
CA TYR A 108 1.82 18.31 12.61
C TYR A 108 0.45 18.98 12.53
N PRO A 109 -0.43 18.78 13.54
CA PRO A 109 -1.75 19.41 13.56
C PRO A 109 -1.67 20.92 13.44
N LEU A 110 -2.56 21.52 12.64
CA LEU A 110 -2.62 22.96 12.38
C LEU A 110 -3.67 23.65 13.26
N ILE A 111 -4.57 22.89 13.85
CA ILE A 111 -5.64 23.37 14.72
C ILE A 111 -5.49 22.69 16.10
N ASP A 112 -5.57 23.50 17.16
CA ASP A 112 -5.69 23.08 18.55
C ASP A 112 -7.18 22.99 18.89
N GLY A 113 -7.68 21.75 18.93
CA GLY A 113 -9.08 21.43 19.19
C GLY A 113 -9.34 21.10 20.65
N GLN A 114 -10.39 21.69 21.24
CA GLN A 114 -10.86 21.36 22.58
C GLN A 114 -12.23 20.68 22.52
N GLY A 115 -12.34 19.53 23.17
CA GLY A 115 -13.52 18.66 23.13
C GLY A 115 -13.24 17.35 22.39
N ASN A 116 -14.29 16.67 21.93
CA ASN A 116 -14.16 15.42 21.20
C ASN A 116 -14.03 15.67 19.69
N PHE A 117 -12.84 15.47 19.16
CA PHE A 117 -12.50 15.56 17.72
C PHE A 117 -12.43 14.18 17.04
N GLY A 118 -13.08 13.17 17.61
CA GLY A 118 -13.05 11.80 17.12
C GLY A 118 -11.88 11.00 17.67
N SER A 119 -11.84 9.71 17.33
CA SER A 119 -10.78 8.79 17.72
C SER A 119 -10.18 8.07 16.51
N ARG A 120 -9.06 7.40 16.73
CA ARG A 120 -8.45 6.51 15.73
C ARG A 120 -9.35 5.32 15.39
N ASP A 121 -10.22 4.90 16.32
CA ASP A 121 -11.12 3.76 16.16
C ASP A 121 -12.38 4.07 15.34
N GLY A 122 -12.45 5.28 14.77
CA GLY A 122 -13.52 5.67 13.86
C GLY A 122 -14.67 6.38 14.54
N ASP A 123 -14.58 6.69 15.83
CA ASP A 123 -15.57 7.54 16.48
C ASP A 123 -15.57 8.91 15.83
N GLY A 124 -16.76 9.39 15.50
CA GLY A 124 -16.94 10.72 14.93
C GLY A 124 -16.67 11.83 15.93
N ALA A 125 -16.31 13.02 15.44
CA ALA A 125 -16.21 14.19 16.27
C ALA A 125 -17.60 14.58 16.84
N ALA A 126 -17.62 15.20 18.02
CA ALA A 126 -18.83 15.80 18.55
C ALA A 126 -19.32 16.92 17.63
N ALA A 127 -20.61 17.23 17.65
CA ALA A 127 -21.17 18.31 16.84
C ALA A 127 -20.43 19.64 17.09
N MET A 128 -20.24 20.45 16.04
CA MET A 128 -19.44 21.67 16.04
C MET A 128 -19.85 22.72 17.10
N ARG A 129 -21.07 22.64 17.63
CA ARG A 129 -21.54 23.50 18.73
C ARG A 129 -20.92 23.15 20.09
N TYR A 130 -20.36 21.95 20.24
CA TYR A 130 -19.72 21.48 21.48
C TYR A 130 -18.20 21.65 21.47
N THR A 131 -17.56 21.55 20.31
CA THR A 131 -16.12 21.67 20.16
C THR A 131 -15.67 23.11 20.03
N GLU A 132 -14.41 23.37 20.41
CA GLU A 132 -13.77 24.69 20.29
C GLU A 132 -12.43 24.53 19.56
N ALA A 133 -12.00 25.57 18.86
CA ALA A 133 -10.81 25.53 18.03
C ALA A 133 -10.05 26.87 18.04
N ARG A 134 -8.71 26.78 17.92
CA ARG A 134 -7.78 27.86 17.61
C ARG A 134 -6.61 27.28 16.78
N LEU A 135 -5.77 28.14 16.26
CA LEU A 135 -4.57 27.71 15.51
C LEU A 135 -3.49 27.15 16.48
N THR A 136 -2.72 26.19 16.00
CA THR A 136 -1.51 25.70 16.70
C THR A 136 -0.33 26.65 16.46
N PRO A 137 0.75 26.57 17.28
CA PRO A 137 1.96 27.38 17.05
C PRO A 137 2.60 27.15 15.67
N ILE A 138 2.55 25.94 15.10
CA ILE A 138 3.16 25.65 13.82
C ILE A 138 2.37 26.23 12.64
N ALA A 139 1.07 26.45 12.78
CA ALA A 139 0.22 27.04 11.73
C ALA A 139 0.70 28.44 11.31
N ARG A 140 1.42 29.16 12.19
CA ARG A 140 2.05 30.45 11.87
C ARG A 140 3.01 30.35 10.67
N LEU A 141 3.65 29.20 10.45
CA LEU A 141 4.56 29.00 9.31
C LEU A 141 3.83 29.04 7.94
N LEU A 142 2.50 28.99 7.95
CA LEU A 142 1.63 29.16 6.77
C LEU A 142 1.05 30.57 6.67
N LEU A 143 0.98 31.34 7.79
CA LEU A 143 0.14 32.52 7.89
C LEU A 143 0.90 33.82 8.18
N ASP A 144 2.00 33.79 8.96
CA ASP A 144 2.69 35.00 9.47
C ASP A 144 3.16 35.99 8.39
N GLU A 145 3.34 35.55 7.17
CA GLU A 145 3.84 36.41 6.08
C GLU A 145 2.74 36.85 5.09
N ILE A 146 1.48 36.52 5.35
CA ILE A 146 0.38 36.73 4.39
C ILE A 146 0.15 38.22 4.07
N ASP A 147 0.29 39.10 5.08
CA ASP A 147 0.09 40.56 4.95
C ASP A 147 1.32 41.30 4.41
N GLN A 148 2.34 40.55 3.96
CA GLN A 148 3.60 41.12 3.51
C GLN A 148 3.75 41.08 1.96
N GLY A 149 2.64 41.04 1.24
CA GLY A 149 2.62 41.01 -0.22
C GLY A 149 3.18 39.74 -0.83
N THR A 150 3.30 38.67 -0.07
CA THR A 150 3.98 37.41 -0.44
C THR A 150 3.21 36.57 -1.44
N VAL A 151 1.89 36.65 -1.42
CA VAL A 151 0.97 35.85 -2.25
C VAL A 151 -0.06 36.74 -2.92
N ASP A 152 -0.70 36.21 -3.98
CA ASP A 152 -1.79 36.89 -4.65
C ASP A 152 -3.11 36.59 -3.96
N PHE A 153 -4.00 37.56 -4.00
CA PHE A 153 -5.39 37.43 -3.57
C PHE A 153 -6.30 37.35 -4.79
N MET A 154 -7.45 36.76 -4.61
CA MET A 154 -8.50 36.70 -5.62
C MET A 154 -9.86 36.94 -4.95
N PRO A 155 -10.87 37.46 -5.69
CA PRO A 155 -12.21 37.58 -5.18
C PRO A 155 -12.71 36.19 -4.74
N ASN A 156 -13.49 36.17 -3.65
CA ASN A 156 -14.25 35.00 -3.21
C ASN A 156 -15.41 34.70 -4.21
N TYR A 157 -16.25 33.72 -3.88
CA TYR A 157 -17.34 33.26 -4.75
C TYR A 157 -18.39 34.32 -5.16
N ASP A 158 -18.58 35.36 -4.36
CA ASP A 158 -19.55 36.45 -4.62
C ASP A 158 -18.89 37.81 -4.87
N GLY A 159 -17.56 37.90 -4.82
CA GLY A 159 -16.79 39.11 -5.01
C GLY A 159 -16.83 40.11 -3.84
N SER A 160 -17.41 39.76 -2.70
CA SER A 160 -17.52 40.63 -1.52
C SER A 160 -16.27 40.64 -0.64
N PHE A 161 -15.47 39.58 -0.70
CA PHE A 161 -14.23 39.41 0.04
C PHE A 161 -13.13 38.95 -0.88
N GLU A 162 -11.87 39.07 -0.42
CA GLU A 162 -10.72 38.50 -1.08
C GLU A 162 -10.17 37.32 -0.27
N GLU A 163 -9.72 36.30 -0.96
CA GLU A 163 -9.05 35.14 -0.37
C GLU A 163 -7.68 34.91 -1.00
N PRO A 164 -6.69 34.41 -0.25
CA PRO A 164 -5.36 34.14 -0.81
C PRO A 164 -5.41 32.93 -1.76
N LYS A 165 -4.78 33.04 -2.93
CA LYS A 165 -4.62 31.91 -3.86
C LYS A 165 -3.82 30.77 -3.24
N LEU A 166 -2.77 31.12 -2.50
CA LEU A 166 -1.85 30.22 -1.79
C LEU A 166 -1.50 30.82 -0.43
N LEU A 167 -1.06 30.01 0.52
CA LEU A 167 -0.45 30.49 1.76
C LEU A 167 1.07 30.55 1.61
N PRO A 168 1.76 31.54 2.23
CA PRO A 168 3.20 31.73 2.11
C PRO A 168 4.00 30.72 2.94
N ALA A 169 3.86 29.44 2.64
CA ALA A 169 4.42 28.32 3.40
C ALA A 169 5.95 28.43 3.58
N ARG A 170 6.41 28.54 4.81
CA ARG A 170 7.81 28.63 5.18
C ARG A 170 8.56 27.29 5.16
N LEU A 171 7.79 26.18 5.21
CA LEU A 171 8.25 24.80 5.05
C LEU A 171 7.37 24.07 4.04
N PRO A 172 7.83 22.98 3.42
CA PRO A 172 7.03 22.22 2.45
C PRO A 172 5.96 21.36 3.17
N PHE A 173 4.85 21.99 3.55
CA PHE A 173 3.75 21.35 4.30
C PHE A 173 3.12 20.16 3.59
N LEU A 174 3.22 20.12 2.26
CA LEU A 174 2.83 18.94 1.49
C LEU A 174 3.53 17.67 1.97
N LEU A 175 4.82 17.76 2.24
CA LEU A 175 5.61 16.64 2.74
C LEU A 175 5.44 16.45 4.25
N LEU A 176 5.29 17.53 5.02
CA LEU A 176 5.17 17.46 6.48
C LEU A 176 3.92 16.70 6.91
N ASN A 177 2.78 17.03 6.34
CA ASN A 177 1.49 16.47 6.73
C ASN A 177 0.92 15.46 5.73
N GLY A 178 1.50 15.41 4.52
CA GLY A 178 0.94 14.60 3.45
C GLY A 178 -0.44 15.05 3.02
N ALA A 179 -1.07 14.27 2.18
CA ALA A 179 -2.45 14.47 1.76
C ALA A 179 -3.03 13.19 1.17
N SER A 180 -4.30 12.91 1.40
CA SER A 180 -5.04 11.87 0.70
C SER A 180 -6.30 12.45 0.06
N GLY A 181 -6.68 11.98 -1.13
CA GLY A 181 -7.86 12.47 -1.82
C GLY A 181 -8.16 11.69 -3.09
N ILE A 182 -9.46 11.64 -3.41
CA ILE A 182 -9.96 10.99 -4.61
C ILE A 182 -10.65 12.05 -5.46
N ALA A 183 -10.15 12.24 -6.66
CA ALA A 183 -10.72 13.11 -7.69
C ALA A 183 -11.30 12.29 -8.84
N VAL A 184 -11.84 12.97 -9.85
CA VAL A 184 -12.29 12.30 -11.08
C VAL A 184 -11.07 11.86 -11.89
N GLY A 185 -10.88 10.56 -12.04
CA GLY A 185 -9.76 9.97 -12.78
C GLY A 185 -8.38 10.06 -12.11
N LEU A 186 -8.27 10.74 -10.96
CA LEU A 186 -7.00 10.91 -10.23
C LEU A 186 -7.21 10.63 -8.74
N ALA A 187 -6.19 10.07 -8.10
CA ALA A 187 -6.13 9.92 -6.66
C ALA A 187 -4.78 10.39 -6.16
N THR A 188 -4.71 10.89 -4.94
CA THR A 188 -3.48 11.24 -4.26
C THR A 188 -3.38 10.52 -2.93
N GLU A 189 -2.19 10.04 -2.62
CA GLU A 189 -1.84 9.45 -1.32
C GLU A 189 -0.38 9.82 -1.02
N ILE A 190 -0.21 10.97 -0.40
CA ILE A 190 1.10 11.52 -0.03
C ILE A 190 1.29 11.28 1.45
N PRO A 191 2.30 10.48 1.87
CA PRO A 191 2.56 10.25 3.29
C PRO A 191 3.17 11.49 3.95
N SER A 192 3.02 11.58 5.27
CA SER A 192 3.70 12.58 6.10
C SER A 192 5.17 12.23 6.34
N HIS A 193 5.97 13.24 6.71
CA HIS A 193 7.40 13.09 6.94
C HIS A 193 7.86 13.86 8.18
N ASN A 194 9.04 13.49 8.68
CA ASN A 194 9.67 14.19 9.79
C ASN A 194 10.16 15.59 9.38
N LEU A 195 9.82 16.60 10.17
CA LEU A 195 10.10 18.01 9.86
C LEU A 195 11.61 18.29 9.75
N ARG A 196 12.42 17.75 10.65
CA ARG A 196 13.90 17.95 10.61
C ARG A 196 14.50 17.38 9.35
N GLU A 197 14.05 16.19 8.94
CA GLU A 197 14.51 15.51 7.73
C GLU A 197 14.11 16.28 6.46
N VAL A 198 12.84 16.72 6.39
CA VAL A 198 12.35 17.55 5.28
C VAL A 198 13.12 18.86 5.18
N ALA A 199 13.35 19.54 6.30
CA ALA A 199 14.11 20.78 6.34
C ALA A 199 15.58 20.56 5.90
N GLN A 200 16.23 19.52 6.39
CA GLN A 200 17.60 19.15 5.99
C GLN A 200 17.69 18.84 4.50
N THR A 201 16.68 18.16 3.96
CA THR A 201 16.61 17.81 2.54
C THR A 201 16.43 19.06 1.67
N ALA A 202 15.55 19.99 2.06
CA ALA A 202 15.37 21.27 1.39
C ALA A 202 16.65 22.13 1.44
N VAL A 203 17.29 22.21 2.60
CA VAL A 203 18.58 22.92 2.76
C VAL A 203 19.67 22.31 1.89
N ALA A 204 19.77 20.98 1.83
CA ALA A 204 20.73 20.29 0.97
C ALA A 204 20.54 20.67 -0.51
N MET A 205 19.30 20.70 -0.98
CA MET A 205 18.96 21.07 -2.35
C MET A 205 19.21 22.56 -2.64
N ILE A 206 18.98 23.46 -1.67
CA ILE A 206 19.32 24.90 -1.84
C ILE A 206 20.83 25.10 -1.93
N ARG A 207 21.63 24.35 -1.15
CA ARG A 207 23.12 24.40 -1.16
C ARG A 207 23.69 23.81 -2.45
N ASP A 208 23.14 22.68 -2.88
CA ASP A 208 23.53 22.01 -4.12
C ASP A 208 22.31 21.72 -5.00
N PRO A 209 21.96 22.62 -5.93
CA PRO A 209 20.83 22.42 -6.86
C PRO A 209 20.99 21.21 -7.81
N LYS A 210 22.18 20.61 -7.88
CA LYS A 210 22.46 19.41 -8.69
C LYS A 210 22.39 18.12 -7.87
N ILE A 211 22.08 18.22 -6.59
CA ILE A 211 21.91 17.03 -5.75
C ILE A 211 20.85 16.11 -6.38
N GLY A 212 21.27 14.88 -6.69
CA GLY A 212 20.38 13.90 -7.30
C GLY A 212 19.44 13.25 -6.29
N HIS A 213 18.54 12.42 -6.80
CA HIS A 213 17.58 11.67 -5.99
C HIS A 213 18.25 10.92 -4.83
N ALA A 214 19.35 10.21 -5.08
CA ALA A 214 20.07 9.46 -4.05
C ALA A 214 20.53 10.33 -2.87
N GLY A 215 21.12 11.52 -3.17
CA GLY A 215 21.57 12.44 -2.13
C GLY A 215 20.45 13.03 -1.28
N LEU A 216 19.24 13.18 -1.84
CA LEU A 216 18.05 13.58 -1.09
C LEU A 216 17.55 12.44 -0.19
N MET A 217 17.55 11.21 -0.69
CA MET A 217 17.10 10.04 0.08
C MET A 217 18.00 9.74 1.29
N GLU A 218 19.25 10.15 1.29
CA GLU A 218 20.11 10.08 2.49
C GLU A 218 19.60 10.96 3.64
N LYS A 219 18.90 12.06 3.33
CA LYS A 219 18.36 13.01 4.32
C LYS A 219 16.90 12.74 4.65
N LEU A 220 16.14 12.17 3.69
CA LEU A 220 14.73 11.83 3.82
C LEU A 220 14.56 10.32 3.56
N PRO A 221 14.82 9.46 4.54
CA PRO A 221 14.86 8.01 4.34
C PRO A 221 13.50 7.38 4.05
N GLY A 222 12.41 8.11 4.30
CA GLY A 222 11.04 7.65 4.03
C GLY A 222 9.98 8.35 4.86
N PRO A 223 8.73 7.87 4.83
CA PRO A 223 7.62 8.43 5.58
C PRO A 223 7.84 8.43 7.09
N ASP A 224 7.17 9.36 7.76
CA ASP A 224 7.06 9.42 9.22
C ASP A 224 5.58 9.59 9.60
N PHE A 225 4.93 8.48 9.90
CA PHE A 225 3.48 8.45 10.16
C PHE A 225 3.14 8.97 11.55
N PRO A 226 1.99 9.64 11.74
CA PRO A 226 1.55 10.17 13.03
C PRO A 226 1.51 9.12 14.13
N GLY A 227 1.08 7.91 13.82
CA GLY A 227 0.97 6.77 14.74
C GLY A 227 2.22 5.92 14.87
N GLY A 228 3.34 6.28 14.23
CA GLY A 228 4.56 5.47 14.26
C GLY A 228 4.48 4.24 13.35
N GLY A 229 4.79 3.07 13.90
CA GLY A 229 4.90 1.81 13.18
C GLY A 229 6.31 1.57 12.63
N GLN A 230 6.49 0.46 11.90
CA GLN A 230 7.76 0.08 11.30
C GLN A 230 7.60 -0.15 9.78
N ILE A 231 8.36 0.56 8.97
CA ILE A 231 8.48 0.28 7.53
C ILE A 231 9.50 -0.85 7.36
N ILE A 232 9.04 -1.97 6.79
CA ILE A 232 9.86 -3.17 6.55
C ILE A 232 10.30 -3.32 5.09
N SER A 233 9.87 -2.43 4.20
CA SER A 233 10.34 -2.35 2.82
C SER A 233 11.83 -2.03 2.75
N SER A 234 12.50 -2.53 1.72
CA SER A 234 13.92 -2.23 1.48
C SER A 234 14.15 -0.75 1.14
N PRO A 235 15.33 -0.20 1.43
CA PRO A 235 15.69 1.15 1.01
C PRO A 235 15.51 1.41 -0.49
N ALA A 236 15.75 0.38 -1.32
CA ALA A 236 15.57 0.46 -2.76
C ALA A 236 14.08 0.60 -3.15
N GLU A 237 13.17 -0.15 -2.51
CA GLU A 237 11.72 0.00 -2.73
C GLU A 237 11.24 1.39 -2.33
N ILE A 238 11.71 1.93 -1.20
CA ILE A 238 11.39 3.29 -0.75
C ILE A 238 11.92 4.31 -1.77
N SER A 239 13.19 4.22 -2.14
CA SER A 239 13.83 5.12 -3.12
C SER A 239 13.06 5.13 -4.45
N THR A 240 12.71 3.97 -5.00
CA THR A 240 11.95 3.87 -6.26
C THR A 240 10.58 4.53 -6.15
N ALA A 241 9.88 4.37 -5.01
CA ALA A 241 8.58 5.02 -4.81
C ALA A 241 8.68 6.55 -4.81
N TYR A 242 9.75 7.11 -4.25
CA TYR A 242 9.99 8.56 -4.23
C TYR A 242 10.55 9.11 -5.54
N GLU A 243 11.26 8.30 -6.31
CA GLU A 243 11.73 8.67 -7.63
C GLU A 243 10.59 8.74 -8.65
N THR A 244 9.74 7.71 -8.66
CA THR A 244 8.63 7.60 -9.60
C THR A 244 7.37 8.33 -9.15
N GLY A 245 7.28 8.72 -7.88
CA GLY A 245 6.07 9.28 -7.27
C GLY A 245 4.96 8.27 -7.03
N ARG A 246 5.23 6.95 -7.18
CA ARG A 246 4.25 5.89 -6.99
C ARG A 246 4.87 4.63 -6.41
N GLY A 247 4.21 4.03 -5.43
CA GLY A 247 4.69 2.81 -4.81
C GLY A 247 3.76 2.25 -3.74
N SER A 248 4.21 1.21 -3.08
CA SER A 248 3.52 0.62 -1.93
C SER A 248 4.57 0.12 -0.95
N LEU A 249 4.58 0.67 0.24
CA LEU A 249 5.51 0.29 1.30
C LEU A 249 4.82 -0.68 2.26
N LYS A 250 5.55 -1.68 2.72
CA LYS A 250 5.09 -2.60 3.75
C LYS A 250 5.33 -1.97 5.10
N VAL A 251 4.27 -1.84 5.90
CA VAL A 251 4.32 -1.26 7.23
C VAL A 251 3.75 -2.26 8.24
N ARG A 252 4.43 -2.37 9.38
CA ARG A 252 4.15 -3.31 10.46
C ARG A 252 3.90 -2.54 11.75
N ALA A 253 3.01 -3.06 12.59
CA ALA A 253 2.84 -2.62 13.96
C ALA A 253 4.14 -2.78 14.75
N ARG A 254 4.33 -1.97 15.79
CA ARG A 254 5.39 -2.20 16.79
C ARG A 254 4.82 -2.86 18.02
N TRP A 255 5.57 -3.78 18.56
CA TRP A 255 5.17 -4.55 19.74
C TRP A 255 6.33 -4.75 20.71
N LYS A 256 5.99 -5.16 21.89
CA LYS A 256 6.91 -5.66 22.92
C LYS A 256 6.35 -6.93 23.55
N ILE A 257 7.24 -7.77 24.03
CA ILE A 257 6.88 -8.89 24.89
C ILE A 257 6.91 -8.37 26.34
N GLU A 258 5.87 -8.62 27.09
CA GLU A 258 5.81 -8.34 28.52
C GLU A 258 5.76 -9.67 29.27
N ASP A 259 6.78 -9.92 30.12
CA ASP A 259 6.81 -11.08 30.99
C ASP A 259 5.87 -10.88 32.16
N MET A 260 5.11 -11.91 32.48
CA MET A 260 4.13 -11.92 33.57
C MET A 260 4.55 -12.91 34.67
N ALA A 261 3.85 -12.86 35.81
CA ALA A 261 4.07 -13.81 36.86
C ALA A 261 3.94 -15.28 36.42
N ARG A 262 4.71 -16.16 37.11
CA ARG A 262 4.71 -17.64 36.86
C ARG A 262 5.16 -18.06 35.44
N GLY A 263 6.04 -17.25 34.79
CA GLY A 263 6.57 -17.57 33.47
C GLY A 263 5.57 -17.43 32.33
N GLN A 264 4.46 -16.75 32.55
CA GLN A 264 3.54 -16.32 31.51
C GLN A 264 4.10 -15.09 30.78
N TRP A 265 3.64 -14.83 29.58
CA TRP A 265 4.02 -13.68 28.78
C TRP A 265 2.86 -13.22 27.92
N GLN A 266 2.91 -11.98 27.45
CA GLN A 266 1.93 -11.41 26.55
C GLN A 266 2.60 -10.54 25.51
N VAL A 267 1.97 -10.40 24.33
CA VAL A 267 2.37 -9.46 23.29
C VAL A 267 1.55 -8.19 23.44
N VAL A 268 2.23 -7.08 23.51
CA VAL A 268 1.60 -5.75 23.60
C VAL A 268 1.94 -4.96 22.35
N ILE A 269 0.94 -4.66 21.55
CA ILE A 269 1.07 -3.76 20.40
C ILE A 269 1.03 -2.33 20.92
N THR A 270 2.03 -1.53 20.55
CA THR A 270 2.20 -0.13 20.99
C THR A 270 2.01 0.88 19.90
N GLU A 271 2.17 0.49 18.64
CA GLU A 271 1.99 1.33 17.46
C GLU A 271 1.36 0.50 16.33
N LEU A 272 0.48 1.13 15.55
CA LEU A 272 -0.25 0.50 14.45
C LEU A 272 0.19 1.08 13.09
N PRO A 273 0.09 0.30 12.01
CA PRO A 273 0.26 0.84 10.65
C PRO A 273 -0.70 1.99 10.35
N PRO A 274 -0.36 2.88 9.38
CA PRO A 274 -1.24 3.97 8.99
C PRO A 274 -2.60 3.46 8.51
N GLY A 275 -3.67 4.13 8.93
CA GLY A 275 -5.05 3.77 8.56
C GLY A 275 -5.61 2.53 9.24
N VAL A 276 -4.88 1.95 10.21
CA VAL A 276 -5.33 0.82 11.03
C VAL A 276 -5.71 1.32 12.42
N SER A 277 -6.88 0.90 12.91
CA SER A 277 -7.37 1.18 14.25
C SER A 277 -7.28 -0.05 15.15
N SER A 278 -7.30 0.16 16.47
CA SER A 278 -7.38 -0.92 17.46
C SER A 278 -8.63 -1.77 17.24
N GLN A 279 -9.77 -1.12 17.06
CA GLN A 279 -11.04 -1.80 16.80
C GLN A 279 -10.99 -2.70 15.57
N LYS A 280 -10.39 -2.21 14.45
CA LYS A 280 -10.26 -3.02 13.22
C LYS A 280 -9.47 -4.30 13.47
N VAL A 281 -8.39 -4.23 14.22
CA VAL A 281 -7.59 -5.43 14.56
C VAL A 281 -8.40 -6.40 15.41
N LEU A 282 -9.19 -5.91 16.38
CA LEU A 282 -10.07 -6.73 17.20
C LEU A 282 -11.16 -7.42 16.35
N GLU A 283 -11.78 -6.70 15.42
CA GLU A 283 -12.78 -7.25 14.49
C GLU A 283 -12.17 -8.35 13.59
N GLU A 284 -10.95 -8.14 13.09
CA GLU A 284 -10.23 -9.15 12.31
C GLU A 284 -9.92 -10.41 13.14
N ILE A 285 -9.49 -10.24 14.39
CA ILE A 285 -9.27 -11.37 15.32
C ILE A 285 -10.60 -12.10 15.61
N GLU A 286 -11.69 -11.38 15.82
CA GLU A 286 -13.00 -11.99 16.01
C GLU A 286 -13.44 -12.77 14.76
N GLU A 287 -13.24 -12.23 13.56
CA GLU A 287 -13.54 -12.94 12.32
C GLU A 287 -12.69 -14.21 12.15
N LEU A 288 -11.44 -14.20 12.57
CA LEU A 288 -10.55 -15.35 12.53
C LEU A 288 -10.95 -16.44 13.55
N THR A 289 -11.32 -16.03 14.76
CA THR A 289 -11.68 -16.94 15.86
C THR A 289 -13.13 -17.37 15.84
N ASN A 290 -14.03 -16.55 15.31
CA ASN A 290 -15.46 -16.79 15.20
C ASN A 290 -16.02 -16.38 13.82
N PRO A 291 -15.56 -17.00 12.71
CA PRO A 291 -15.94 -16.62 11.37
C PRO A 291 -17.44 -16.80 11.13
N LYS A 292 -18.06 -15.83 10.48
CA LYS A 292 -19.47 -15.86 10.09
C LYS A 292 -19.66 -16.70 8.81
N ILE A 293 -20.76 -17.45 8.75
CA ILE A 293 -21.14 -18.20 7.55
C ILE A 293 -21.56 -17.18 6.47
N LYS A 294 -20.92 -17.23 5.29
CA LYS A 294 -21.25 -16.35 4.17
C LYS A 294 -22.68 -16.57 3.67
N LEU A 295 -23.34 -15.47 3.28
CA LEU A 295 -24.71 -15.50 2.76
C LEU A 295 -24.84 -16.54 1.63
N GLY A 296 -25.81 -17.45 1.71
CA GLY A 296 -26.02 -18.53 0.73
C GLY A 296 -25.22 -19.81 0.97
N LYS A 297 -24.37 -19.89 2.01
CA LYS A 297 -23.68 -21.13 2.42
C LYS A 297 -24.29 -21.66 3.73
N LYS A 298 -24.28 -22.99 3.92
CA LYS A 298 -24.79 -23.64 5.14
C LYS A 298 -23.70 -23.93 6.18
N THR A 299 -22.42 -23.86 5.78
CA THR A 299 -21.29 -24.22 6.64
C THR A 299 -20.08 -23.30 6.32
N LEU A 300 -19.14 -23.21 7.24
CA LEU A 300 -17.86 -22.56 7.04
C LEU A 300 -17.06 -23.27 5.94
N THR A 301 -16.21 -22.54 5.25
CA THR A 301 -15.27 -23.15 4.29
C THR A 301 -14.17 -23.91 5.03
N PRO A 302 -13.56 -24.95 4.43
CA PRO A 302 -12.45 -25.69 5.04
C PRO A 302 -11.30 -24.75 5.48
N GLU A 303 -10.98 -23.74 4.67
CA GLU A 303 -9.97 -22.70 5.00
C GLU A 303 -10.34 -21.94 6.28
N GLN A 304 -11.60 -21.49 6.40
CA GLN A 304 -12.09 -20.79 7.60
C GLN A 304 -12.00 -21.69 8.84
N VAL A 305 -12.35 -22.96 8.70
CA VAL A 305 -12.26 -23.92 9.82
C VAL A 305 -10.81 -24.12 10.24
N GLN A 306 -9.90 -24.30 9.29
CA GLN A 306 -8.48 -24.48 9.55
C GLN A 306 -7.86 -23.25 10.21
N THR A 307 -8.09 -22.05 9.65
CA THR A 307 -7.60 -20.78 10.22
C THR A 307 -8.12 -20.55 11.63
N LYS A 308 -9.41 -20.81 11.85
CA LYS A 308 -10.02 -20.75 13.19
C LYS A 308 -9.31 -21.69 14.17
N GLN A 309 -9.11 -22.94 13.80
CA GLN A 309 -8.45 -23.93 14.67
C GLN A 309 -7.01 -23.53 14.98
N SER A 310 -6.26 -23.08 13.99
CA SER A 310 -4.89 -22.60 14.16
C SER A 310 -4.82 -21.40 15.09
N MET A 311 -5.71 -20.41 14.90
CA MET A 311 -5.72 -19.20 15.74
C MET A 311 -6.11 -19.53 17.18
N LEU A 312 -7.16 -20.35 17.41
CA LEU A 312 -7.58 -20.79 18.73
C LEU A 312 -6.58 -21.71 19.45
N ALA A 313 -5.66 -22.32 18.72
CA ALA A 313 -4.57 -23.09 19.31
C ALA A 313 -3.45 -22.19 19.85
N LEU A 314 -3.29 -20.97 19.30
CA LEU A 314 -2.25 -20.02 19.66
C LEU A 314 -2.75 -18.95 20.63
N LEU A 315 -3.92 -18.36 20.38
CA LEU A 315 -4.46 -17.21 21.10
C LEU A 315 -5.48 -17.65 22.16
N ASP A 316 -5.31 -17.14 23.39
CA ASP A 316 -6.25 -17.31 24.50
C ASP A 316 -7.19 -16.12 24.61
N ALA A 317 -6.64 -14.92 24.74
CA ALA A 317 -7.41 -13.70 24.90
C ALA A 317 -6.78 -12.51 24.18
N VAL A 318 -7.62 -11.55 23.82
CA VAL A 318 -7.22 -10.24 23.34
C VAL A 318 -7.95 -9.16 24.12
N ARG A 319 -7.22 -8.09 24.50
CA ARG A 319 -7.79 -6.95 25.22
C ARG A 319 -7.30 -5.65 24.59
N ASP A 320 -8.18 -4.65 24.55
CA ASP A 320 -7.81 -3.27 24.29
C ASP A 320 -7.67 -2.53 25.62
N GLU A 321 -6.45 -2.14 25.92
CA GLU A 321 -6.08 -1.36 27.09
C GLU A 321 -5.62 0.06 26.68
N SER A 322 -5.96 0.47 25.46
CA SER A 322 -5.64 1.80 24.96
C SER A 322 -6.32 2.89 25.78
N GLY A 323 -5.63 3.99 26.00
CA GLY A 323 -6.13 5.08 26.81
C GLY A 323 -5.29 6.36 26.64
N LYS A 324 -5.51 7.33 27.52
CA LYS A 324 -4.86 8.64 27.43
C LYS A 324 -3.33 8.55 27.51
N ASP A 325 -2.82 7.67 28.38
CA ASP A 325 -1.38 7.52 28.64
C ASP A 325 -0.70 6.56 27.63
N ALA A 326 -1.48 5.68 27.00
CA ALA A 326 -1.05 4.76 25.96
C ALA A 326 -2.08 4.74 24.82
N PRO A 327 -1.92 5.59 23.80
CA PRO A 327 -2.89 5.74 22.71
C PRO A 327 -3.18 4.43 21.94
N VAL A 328 -2.21 3.50 21.94
CA VAL A 328 -2.36 2.14 21.45
C VAL A 328 -1.76 1.18 22.48
N ARG A 329 -2.58 0.29 23.02
CA ARG A 329 -2.16 -0.80 23.88
C ARG A 329 -3.09 -2.01 23.66
N LEU A 330 -2.83 -2.77 22.62
CA LEU A 330 -3.53 -4.04 22.36
C LEU A 330 -2.73 -5.18 22.95
N VAL A 331 -3.35 -5.94 23.82
CA VAL A 331 -2.74 -7.05 24.56
C VAL A 331 -3.24 -8.37 24.01
N PHE A 332 -2.31 -9.24 23.61
CA PHE A 332 -2.57 -10.59 23.11
C PHE A 332 -1.95 -11.62 24.05
N GLU A 333 -2.76 -12.50 24.61
CA GLU A 333 -2.31 -13.56 25.49
C GLU A 333 -2.23 -14.88 24.75
N PRO A 334 -1.07 -15.58 24.77
CA PRO A 334 -0.95 -16.90 24.20
C PRO A 334 -1.66 -17.93 25.06
N LYS A 335 -2.21 -18.98 24.43
CA LYS A 335 -2.89 -20.08 25.11
C LYS A 335 -1.99 -20.87 26.05
N SER A 336 -0.69 -20.83 25.84
CA SER A 336 0.30 -21.48 26.69
C SER A 336 1.62 -20.69 26.63
N SER A 337 2.29 -20.57 27.75
CA SER A 337 3.65 -19.97 27.82
C SER A 337 4.71 -20.75 27.04
N ARG A 338 4.42 -21.98 26.62
CA ARG A 338 5.32 -22.83 25.80
C ARG A 338 5.27 -22.52 24.31
N ILE A 339 4.31 -21.69 23.87
CA ILE A 339 4.20 -21.28 22.46
C ILE A 339 5.41 -20.41 22.14
N ASP A 340 6.04 -20.64 20.98
CA ASP A 340 7.14 -19.81 20.51
C ASP A 340 6.65 -18.38 20.26
N GLN A 341 7.35 -17.39 20.83
CA GLN A 341 6.97 -15.99 20.74
C GLN A 341 6.99 -15.47 19.30
N THR A 342 7.96 -15.93 18.49
CA THR A 342 8.10 -15.54 17.11
C THR A 342 6.98 -16.13 16.26
N GLU A 343 6.63 -17.39 16.46
CA GLU A 343 5.51 -18.06 15.78
C GLU A 343 4.18 -17.36 16.10
N PHE A 344 3.96 -17.01 17.36
CA PHE A 344 2.77 -16.30 17.81
C PHE A 344 2.64 -14.93 17.14
N VAL A 345 3.69 -14.10 17.20
CA VAL A 345 3.70 -12.77 16.59
C VAL A 345 3.54 -12.86 15.07
N ASN A 346 4.24 -13.77 14.40
CA ASN A 346 4.13 -13.95 12.95
C ASN A 346 2.71 -14.37 12.55
N SER A 347 2.03 -15.18 13.38
CA SER A 347 0.63 -15.55 13.13
C SER A 347 -0.29 -14.33 13.18
N LEU A 348 -0.14 -13.46 14.17
CA LEU A 348 -0.92 -12.21 14.28
C LEU A 348 -0.66 -11.28 13.09
N LEU A 349 0.61 -11.05 12.75
CA LEU A 349 1.01 -10.17 11.63
C LEU A 349 0.51 -10.68 10.27
N ALA A 350 0.55 -12.00 10.06
CA ALA A 350 0.17 -12.60 8.77
C ALA A 350 -1.35 -12.60 8.52
N HIS A 351 -2.16 -12.62 9.58
CA HIS A 351 -3.61 -12.76 9.47
C HIS A 351 -4.40 -11.50 9.75
N THR A 352 -3.75 -10.42 10.21
CA THR A 352 -4.40 -9.17 10.55
C THR A 352 -3.74 -7.98 9.87
N SER A 353 -4.39 -6.81 9.96
CA SER A 353 -3.85 -5.52 9.51
C SER A 353 -2.66 -5.01 10.35
N LEU A 354 -2.18 -5.78 11.36
CA LEU A 354 -0.93 -5.46 12.07
C LEU A 354 0.30 -5.44 11.14
N GLU A 355 0.21 -6.06 9.96
CA GLU A 355 1.12 -5.86 8.85
C GLU A 355 0.32 -5.54 7.60
N SER A 356 0.47 -4.34 7.05
CA SER A 356 -0.32 -3.82 5.93
C SER A 356 0.55 -3.11 4.90
N ASN A 357 -0.06 -2.66 3.82
CA ASN A 357 0.60 -1.88 2.80
C ASN A 357 0.15 -0.41 2.92
N ALA A 358 1.12 0.51 2.93
CA ALA A 358 0.90 1.94 2.77
C ALA A 358 1.15 2.34 1.31
N THR A 359 0.11 2.76 0.63
CA THR A 359 0.20 3.21 -0.77
C THR A 359 0.85 4.58 -0.82
N ILE A 360 1.72 4.80 -1.80
CA ILE A 360 2.30 6.09 -2.15
C ILE A 360 1.83 6.46 -3.56
N ASN A 361 1.25 7.64 -3.69
CA ASN A 361 0.85 8.22 -4.96
C ASN A 361 0.96 9.75 -4.88
N LEU A 362 2.12 10.28 -5.29
CA LEU A 362 2.48 11.69 -5.14
C LEU A 362 1.87 12.53 -6.26
N VAL A 363 0.55 12.61 -6.28
CA VAL A 363 -0.22 13.42 -7.23
C VAL A 363 -0.66 14.72 -6.54
N MET A 364 -0.33 15.86 -7.14
CA MET A 364 -0.61 17.20 -6.60
C MET A 364 -0.82 18.23 -7.71
N ILE A 365 -1.30 19.40 -7.35
CA ILE A 365 -1.27 20.56 -8.24
C ILE A 365 0.15 21.13 -8.20
N GLY A 366 0.78 21.22 -9.37
CA GLY A 366 2.11 21.82 -9.50
C GLY A 366 2.07 23.35 -9.44
N ALA A 367 3.24 23.98 -9.35
CA ALA A 367 3.39 25.42 -9.40
C ALA A 367 2.84 26.04 -10.71
N ASP A 368 2.73 25.25 -11.77
CA ASP A 368 2.08 25.60 -13.04
C ASP A 368 0.52 25.50 -13.01
N GLY A 369 -0.05 25.15 -11.87
CA GLY A 369 -1.49 24.96 -11.69
C GLY A 369 -2.06 23.70 -12.35
N ARG A 370 -1.22 22.73 -12.73
CA ARG A 370 -1.63 21.47 -13.38
C ARG A 370 -1.47 20.28 -12.44
N PRO A 371 -2.42 19.33 -12.44
CA PRO A 371 -2.27 18.10 -11.68
C PRO A 371 -1.21 17.20 -12.32
N ARG A 372 -0.24 16.74 -11.52
CA ARG A 372 0.80 15.81 -11.97
C ARG A 372 1.24 14.89 -10.85
N GLN A 373 1.70 13.70 -11.24
CA GLN A 373 2.50 12.82 -10.38
C GLN A 373 3.96 13.26 -10.46
N LYS A 374 4.59 13.46 -9.30
CA LYS A 374 5.96 14.00 -9.21
C LYS A 374 6.81 13.17 -8.27
N GLY A 375 8.12 13.08 -8.57
CA GLY A 375 9.11 12.57 -7.63
C GLY A 375 9.54 13.62 -6.59
N ILE A 376 10.28 13.20 -5.57
CA ILE A 376 10.69 14.05 -4.46
C ILE A 376 11.56 15.24 -4.91
N VAL A 377 12.43 15.05 -5.90
CA VAL A 377 13.29 16.10 -6.46
C VAL A 377 12.45 17.22 -7.04
N GLU A 378 11.44 16.86 -7.84
CA GLU A 378 10.56 17.81 -8.51
C GLU A 378 9.68 18.58 -7.52
N ILE A 379 9.13 17.88 -6.51
CA ILE A 379 8.34 18.48 -5.42
C ILE A 379 9.15 19.55 -4.68
N LEU A 380 10.36 19.21 -4.25
CA LEU A 380 11.21 20.14 -3.50
C LEU A 380 11.69 21.29 -4.37
N HIS A 381 12.00 21.03 -5.65
CA HIS A 381 12.43 22.09 -6.57
C HIS A 381 11.32 23.13 -6.76
N GLU A 382 10.08 22.71 -6.96
CA GLU A 382 8.96 23.64 -7.13
C GLU A 382 8.65 24.40 -5.83
N TRP A 383 8.66 23.74 -4.68
CA TRP A 383 8.46 24.42 -3.40
C TRP A 383 9.59 25.42 -3.11
N ILE A 384 10.86 25.08 -3.35
CA ILE A 384 11.99 26.01 -3.19
C ILE A 384 11.82 27.22 -4.10
N GLY A 385 11.44 27.01 -5.36
CA GLY A 385 11.14 28.10 -6.29
C GLY A 385 10.04 29.03 -5.78
N PHE A 386 8.95 28.47 -5.29
CA PHE A 386 7.87 29.21 -4.65
C PHE A 386 8.37 29.99 -3.41
N ARG A 387 9.18 29.38 -2.56
CA ARG A 387 9.71 30.05 -1.36
C ARG A 387 10.66 31.19 -1.72
N PHE A 388 11.47 31.05 -2.76
CA PHE A 388 12.28 32.14 -3.31
C PHE A 388 11.41 33.34 -3.70
N VAL A 389 10.33 33.09 -4.45
CA VAL A 389 9.41 34.15 -4.88
C VAL A 389 8.75 34.81 -3.68
N THR A 390 8.27 34.06 -2.69
CA THR A 390 7.61 34.62 -1.50
C THR A 390 8.57 35.50 -0.68
N VAL A 391 9.82 35.06 -0.47
CA VAL A 391 10.81 35.86 0.27
C VAL A 391 11.23 37.09 -0.51
N THR A 392 11.40 37.01 -1.84
CA THR A 392 11.67 38.17 -2.69
C THR A 392 10.54 39.20 -2.59
N ARG A 393 9.28 38.78 -2.72
CA ARG A 393 8.10 39.64 -2.59
C ARG A 393 8.00 40.27 -1.20
N ARG A 394 8.23 39.49 -0.13
CA ARG A 394 8.31 39.99 1.25
C ARG A 394 9.36 41.08 1.40
N THR A 395 10.56 40.85 0.86
CA THR A 395 11.68 41.78 0.91
C THR A 395 11.38 43.07 0.12
N GLN A 396 10.80 42.94 -1.07
CA GLN A 396 10.34 44.10 -1.87
C GLN A 396 9.26 44.90 -1.16
N HIS A 397 8.28 44.24 -0.55
CA HIS A 397 7.25 44.90 0.22
C HIS A 397 7.83 45.65 1.42
N ARG A 398 8.79 45.06 2.16
CA ARG A 398 9.47 45.73 3.25
C ARG A 398 10.29 46.91 2.75
N LEU A 399 11.03 46.76 1.64
CA LEU A 399 11.78 47.82 1.02
C LEU A 399 10.89 48.99 0.59
N GLY A 400 9.71 48.70 0.02
CA GLY A 400 8.71 49.72 -0.29
C GLY A 400 8.30 50.53 0.94
N LYS A 401 7.95 49.85 2.04
CA LYS A 401 7.59 50.51 3.31
C LYS A 401 8.75 51.33 3.90
N VAL A 402 9.97 50.81 3.83
CA VAL A 402 11.18 51.52 4.27
C VAL A 402 11.40 52.79 3.44
N ASN A 403 11.31 52.68 2.11
CA ASN A 403 11.45 53.87 1.21
C ASN A 403 10.34 54.88 1.46
N ASP A 404 9.08 54.48 1.60
CA ASP A 404 7.98 55.39 1.94
C ASP A 404 8.25 56.12 3.25
N ARG A 405 8.73 55.38 4.27
CA ARG A 405 9.03 56.01 5.57
C ARG A 405 10.23 56.95 5.51
N ILE A 406 11.31 56.58 4.82
CA ILE A 406 12.46 57.46 4.56
C ILE A 406 11.99 58.72 3.89
N HIS A 407 11.17 58.61 2.83
CA HIS A 407 10.64 59.76 2.10
C HIS A 407 9.91 60.76 2.98
N ILE A 408 9.03 60.28 3.87
CA ILE A 408 8.32 61.15 4.81
C ILE A 408 9.27 61.78 5.83
N LEU A 409 10.22 61.01 6.38
CA LEU A 409 11.15 61.53 7.36
C LEU A 409 12.15 62.55 6.78
N GLU A 410 12.54 62.41 5.53
CA GLU A 410 13.38 63.40 4.81
C GLU A 410 12.60 64.71 4.68
N GLY A 411 11.30 64.67 4.37
CA GLY A 411 10.44 65.89 4.37
C GLY A 411 10.40 66.55 5.75
N ARG A 412 10.22 65.75 6.82
CA ARG A 412 10.21 66.29 8.19
C ARG A 412 11.55 66.91 8.58
N MET A 413 12.65 66.31 8.16
CA MET A 413 13.98 66.85 8.43
C MET A 413 14.18 68.22 7.81
N ILE A 414 13.66 68.48 6.59
CA ILE A 414 13.67 69.79 5.94
C ILE A 414 12.94 70.82 6.80
N VAL A 415 11.81 70.47 7.43
CA VAL A 415 11.05 71.33 8.37
C VAL A 415 11.92 71.69 9.57
N PHE A 416 12.56 70.73 10.20
CA PHE A 416 13.37 70.95 11.39
C PHE A 416 14.56 71.90 11.11
N LEU A 417 15.14 71.78 9.92
CA LEU A 417 16.25 72.67 9.49
C LEU A 417 15.79 74.10 9.15
N ASN A 418 14.52 74.29 8.81
CA ASN A 418 13.95 75.54 8.32
C ASN A 418 12.62 75.92 9.03
N ILE A 419 12.50 75.62 10.34
CA ILE A 419 11.25 75.68 11.09
C ILE A 419 10.58 77.06 11.02
N ASP A 420 11.34 78.14 11.18
CA ASP A 420 10.80 79.51 11.17
C ASP A 420 10.19 79.88 9.80
N GLU A 421 10.85 79.46 8.73
CA GLU A 421 10.41 79.73 7.36
C GLU A 421 9.13 78.89 7.04
N VAL A 422 9.11 77.64 7.47
CA VAL A 422 7.92 76.79 7.31
C VAL A 422 6.73 77.35 8.06
N ILE A 423 6.88 77.78 9.32
CA ILE A 423 5.81 78.43 10.09
C ILE A 423 5.34 79.74 9.41
N ARG A 424 6.25 80.55 8.89
CA ARG A 424 5.87 81.75 8.17
C ARG A 424 5.03 81.46 6.94
N ILE A 425 5.47 80.50 6.10
CA ILE A 425 4.72 80.08 4.90
C ILE A 425 3.31 79.55 5.28
N ILE A 426 3.20 78.75 6.30
CA ILE A 426 1.89 78.23 6.75
C ILE A 426 0.96 79.36 7.21
N ARG A 427 1.51 80.40 7.81
CA ARG A 427 0.68 81.54 8.33
C ARG A 427 0.33 82.59 7.30
N GLU A 428 1.19 82.83 6.32
CA GLU A 428 1.10 83.95 5.37
C GLU A 428 0.56 83.54 4.01
N SER A 429 0.62 82.24 3.62
CA SER A 429 0.16 81.78 2.32
C SER A 429 -1.33 81.41 2.32
N GLU A 430 -2.03 81.80 1.24
CA GLU A 430 -3.40 81.36 1.01
C GLU A 430 -3.48 79.83 0.69
N GLU A 431 -2.44 79.28 0.04
CA GLU A 431 -2.29 77.85 -0.26
C GLU A 431 -0.99 77.29 0.33
N PRO A 432 -0.91 77.03 1.64
CA PRO A 432 0.30 76.64 2.35
C PRO A 432 0.96 75.39 1.77
N LYS A 433 0.18 74.40 1.34
CA LYS A 433 0.68 73.16 0.77
C LYS A 433 1.51 73.42 -0.50
N GLN A 434 0.94 74.17 -1.45
CA GLN A 434 1.61 74.48 -2.71
C GLN A 434 2.84 75.37 -2.49
N ALA A 435 2.76 76.29 -1.57
CA ALA A 435 3.90 77.16 -1.24
C ALA A 435 5.09 76.36 -0.61
N LEU A 436 4.81 75.39 0.26
CA LEU A 436 5.80 74.49 0.84
C LEU A 436 6.43 73.60 -0.24
N ILE A 437 5.64 73.03 -1.14
CA ILE A 437 6.11 72.20 -2.25
C ILE A 437 7.07 73.02 -3.13
N ALA A 438 6.66 74.23 -3.53
CA ALA A 438 7.44 75.08 -4.40
C ALA A 438 8.74 75.57 -3.73
N ARG A 439 8.67 75.89 -2.43
CA ARG A 439 9.81 76.44 -1.72
C ARG A 439 10.92 75.44 -1.37
N PHE A 440 10.47 74.24 -0.93
CA PHE A 440 11.40 73.18 -0.43
C PHE A 440 11.54 72.01 -1.38
N ASN A 441 10.93 72.05 -2.56
CA ASN A 441 10.89 70.96 -3.54
C ASN A 441 10.39 69.64 -2.93
N LEU A 442 9.27 69.75 -2.17
CA LEU A 442 8.66 68.62 -1.49
C LEU A 442 7.70 67.89 -2.41
N SER A 443 7.50 66.60 -2.17
CA SER A 443 6.37 65.89 -2.76
C SER A 443 5.05 66.28 -2.10
N ASP A 444 3.94 66.00 -2.79
CA ASP A 444 2.58 66.20 -2.25
C ASP A 444 2.37 65.48 -0.91
N ARG A 445 2.83 64.24 -0.79
CA ARG A 445 2.79 63.45 0.44
C ARG A 445 3.62 64.03 1.59
N GLN A 446 4.82 64.56 1.28
CA GLN A 446 5.66 65.22 2.29
C GLN A 446 5.02 66.55 2.78
N ALA A 447 4.49 67.35 1.88
CA ALA A 447 3.80 68.60 2.25
C ALA A 447 2.54 68.38 3.09
N GLU A 448 1.77 67.33 2.76
CA GLU A 448 0.59 66.94 3.58
C GLU A 448 1.00 66.49 4.98
N ASP A 449 1.99 65.58 5.08
CA ASP A 449 2.52 65.08 6.37
C ASP A 449 3.08 66.27 7.23
N ILE A 450 3.73 67.25 6.61
CA ILE A 450 4.25 68.44 7.28
C ILE A 450 3.11 69.26 7.89
N LEU A 451 2.05 69.47 7.15
CA LEU A 451 0.86 70.24 7.66
C LEU A 451 0.15 69.52 8.79
N GLU A 452 0.24 68.22 8.87
CA GLU A 452 -0.34 67.39 9.94
C GLU A 452 0.56 67.23 11.19
N ILE A 453 1.80 67.78 11.17
CA ILE A 453 2.74 67.68 12.30
C ILE A 453 2.14 68.37 13.53
N ARG A 454 2.05 67.67 14.63
CA ARG A 454 1.65 68.23 15.92
C ARG A 454 2.75 69.15 16.50
N LEU A 455 2.44 70.31 17.01
CA LEU A 455 3.40 71.25 17.56
C LEU A 455 4.38 70.66 18.56
N ARG A 456 3.96 69.73 19.39
CA ARG A 456 4.85 69.01 20.32
C ARG A 456 5.95 68.22 19.62
N GLN A 457 5.77 67.80 18.40
CA GLN A 457 6.71 67.03 17.59
C GLN A 457 7.80 67.91 16.97
N LEU A 458 7.70 69.23 17.09
CA LEU A 458 8.72 70.17 16.63
C LEU A 458 9.80 70.40 17.68
N ALA A 459 9.78 69.68 18.80
CA ALA A 459 10.84 69.79 19.83
C ALA A 459 12.19 69.24 19.32
N ARG A 460 13.29 69.83 19.76
CA ARG A 460 14.67 69.44 19.35
C ARG A 460 14.99 67.96 19.55
N LEU A 461 14.44 67.37 20.62
CA LEU A 461 14.59 65.95 20.91
C LEU A 461 13.98 65.04 19.84
N GLU A 462 12.89 65.48 19.20
CA GLU A 462 12.25 64.73 18.12
C GLU A 462 13.11 64.76 16.81
N ALA A 463 13.81 65.85 16.51
CA ALA A 463 14.76 65.91 15.39
C ALA A 463 15.87 64.85 15.51
N ILE A 464 16.42 64.66 16.72
CA ILE A 464 17.45 63.64 16.97
C ILE A 464 16.90 62.24 16.75
N LYS A 465 15.64 61.99 17.17
CA LYS A 465 15.00 60.67 16.95
C LYS A 465 14.78 60.42 15.47
N ILE A 466 14.32 61.41 14.72
CA ILE A 466 14.13 61.31 13.26
C ILE A 466 15.43 61.03 12.54
N GLU A 467 16.53 61.72 12.93
CA GLU A 467 17.85 61.48 12.35
C GLU A 467 18.35 60.07 12.62
N GLN A 468 18.17 59.55 13.84
CA GLN A 468 18.48 58.18 14.19
C GLN A 468 17.61 57.17 13.40
N GLU A 469 16.28 57.38 13.33
CA GLU A 469 15.36 56.53 12.55
C GLU A 469 15.74 56.54 11.07
N LEU A 470 16.10 57.68 10.47
CA LEU A 470 16.57 57.78 9.10
C LEU A 470 17.86 56.99 8.87
N SER A 471 18.82 57.06 9.79
CA SER A 471 20.06 56.29 9.70
C SER A 471 19.76 54.79 9.72
N ASP A 472 18.97 54.35 10.69
CA ASP A 472 18.60 52.92 10.85
C ASP A 472 17.86 52.40 9.61
N LEU A 473 16.90 53.19 9.06
CA LEU A 473 16.15 52.82 7.87
C LEU A 473 17.02 52.80 6.58
N ARG A 474 18.01 53.69 6.46
CA ARG A 474 18.95 53.67 5.34
C ARG A 474 19.86 52.45 5.39
N ASP A 475 20.32 52.08 6.57
CA ASP A 475 21.05 50.82 6.79
C ASP A 475 20.20 49.58 6.47
N GLU A 476 18.94 49.61 6.88
CA GLU A 476 17.99 48.55 6.54
C GLU A 476 17.73 48.47 5.04
N LYS A 477 17.53 49.63 4.37
CA LYS A 477 17.37 49.72 2.92
C LYS A 477 18.53 49.08 2.19
N THR A 478 19.77 49.44 2.56
CA THR A 478 20.99 48.90 1.94
C THR A 478 21.03 47.37 2.06
N LYS A 479 20.72 46.83 3.25
CA LYS A 479 20.65 45.36 3.48
C LYS A 479 19.58 44.67 2.64
N LEU A 480 18.41 45.29 2.49
CA LEU A 480 17.31 44.76 1.67
C LEU A 480 17.66 44.80 0.17
N GLU A 481 18.29 45.86 -0.29
CA GLU A 481 18.76 45.99 -1.69
C GLU A 481 19.88 44.99 -2.00
N GLU A 482 20.85 44.81 -1.10
CA GLU A 482 21.89 43.77 -1.22
C GLU A 482 21.28 42.36 -1.29
N LEU A 483 20.27 42.11 -0.47
CA LEU A 483 19.55 40.82 -0.47
C LEU A 483 18.82 40.55 -1.79
N LEU A 484 18.15 41.57 -2.36
CA LEU A 484 17.42 41.46 -3.63
C LEU A 484 18.37 41.32 -4.83
N ASN A 485 19.57 41.85 -4.74
CA ASN A 485 20.57 41.83 -5.83
C ASN A 485 21.51 40.63 -5.79
N SER A 486 21.39 39.74 -4.79
CA SER A 486 22.30 38.62 -4.60
C SER A 486 21.60 37.31 -4.31
N ASP A 487 21.54 36.40 -5.29
CA ASP A 487 21.01 35.04 -5.12
C ASP A 487 21.73 34.30 -3.98
N ALA A 488 23.00 34.50 -3.80
CA ALA A 488 23.76 33.87 -2.73
C ALA A 488 23.35 34.40 -1.34
N ALA A 489 23.03 35.70 -1.22
CA ALA A 489 22.47 36.24 0.02
C ALA A 489 21.08 35.72 0.30
N MET A 490 20.22 35.64 -0.72
CA MET A 490 18.88 35.12 -0.64
C MET A 490 18.89 33.63 -0.19
N LYS A 491 19.75 32.80 -0.78
CA LYS A 491 19.94 31.39 -0.36
C LYS A 491 20.34 31.27 1.12
N ARG A 492 21.27 32.12 1.58
CA ARG A 492 21.67 32.10 3.01
C ARG A 492 20.51 32.45 3.95
N VAL A 493 19.69 33.45 3.58
CA VAL A 493 18.50 33.81 4.37
C VAL A 493 17.52 32.66 4.42
N LEU A 494 17.19 32.07 3.27
CA LEU A 494 16.29 30.91 3.20
C LEU A 494 16.77 29.73 4.08
N ILE A 495 18.04 29.37 3.96
CA ILE A 495 18.62 28.29 4.76
C ILE A 495 18.51 28.62 6.25
N LYS A 496 18.85 29.84 6.66
CA LYS A 496 18.79 30.28 8.07
C LYS A 496 17.34 30.20 8.60
N GLU A 497 16.35 30.61 7.82
CA GLU A 497 14.95 30.56 8.21
C GLU A 497 14.45 29.11 8.34
N ILE A 498 14.75 28.25 7.36
CA ILE A 498 14.37 26.83 7.40
C ILE A 498 15.01 26.12 8.60
N GLU A 499 16.30 26.36 8.86
CA GLU A 499 17.02 25.77 10.00
C GLU A 499 16.45 26.28 11.35
N ALA A 500 16.06 27.55 11.43
CA ALA A 500 15.45 28.13 12.63
C ALA A 500 14.06 27.52 12.90
N ASP A 501 13.23 27.41 11.87
CA ASP A 501 11.91 26.79 11.96
C ASP A 501 12.03 25.29 12.31
N ALA A 502 12.99 24.59 11.72
CA ALA A 502 13.27 23.19 12.06
C ALA A 502 13.74 22.99 13.50
N LYS A 503 14.51 23.93 14.03
CA LYS A 503 14.93 23.91 15.43
C LYS A 503 13.77 24.17 16.38
N GLN A 504 12.85 25.06 16.01
CA GLN A 504 11.72 25.44 16.86
C GLN A 504 10.61 24.38 16.89
N PHE A 505 10.29 23.77 15.76
CA PHE A 505 9.12 22.90 15.58
C PHE A 505 9.45 21.43 15.31
N GLY A 506 10.72 21.10 15.06
CA GLY A 506 11.14 19.75 14.74
C GLY A 506 11.15 18.85 15.98
N ASP A 507 10.66 17.64 15.79
CA ASP A 507 10.66 16.56 16.78
C ASP A 507 11.41 15.32 16.24
N ASP A 508 11.47 14.27 17.05
CA ASP A 508 12.10 13.02 16.64
C ASP A 508 11.17 12.19 15.76
N ARG A 509 11.78 11.38 14.89
CA ARG A 509 11.06 10.43 14.04
C ARG A 509 10.25 9.45 14.90
N ARG A 510 9.02 9.20 14.50
CA ARG A 510 8.11 8.23 15.13
C ARG A 510 8.20 6.86 14.47
N THR A 511 8.20 6.83 13.13
CA THR A 511 8.20 5.59 12.36
C THR A 511 9.60 5.00 12.25
N LEU A 512 9.77 3.74 12.68
CA LEU A 512 11.01 3.00 12.48
C LEU A 512 11.13 2.57 11.01
N ILE A 513 12.30 2.77 10.42
CA ILE A 513 12.64 2.22 9.09
C ILE A 513 13.70 1.15 9.28
N GLN A 514 13.28 -0.10 9.17
CA GLN A 514 14.17 -1.26 9.29
C GLN A 514 13.64 -2.37 8.40
N GLN A 515 14.42 -2.73 7.39
CA GLN A 515 14.05 -3.78 6.45
C GLN A 515 13.90 -5.13 7.16
N GLU A 516 12.75 -5.78 6.91
CA GLU A 516 12.48 -7.13 7.37
C GLU A 516 11.66 -7.92 6.34
N LYS A 517 11.64 -9.24 6.49
CA LYS A 517 10.79 -10.10 5.67
C LYS A 517 9.34 -9.98 6.14
N ARG A 518 8.42 -9.99 5.17
CA ARG A 518 6.99 -10.05 5.47
C ARG A 518 6.68 -11.31 6.28
N ALA A 519 5.80 -11.16 7.28
CA ALA A 519 5.35 -12.29 8.08
C ALA A 519 4.59 -13.28 7.18
N THR A 520 4.98 -14.54 7.22
CA THR A 520 4.30 -15.65 6.58
C THR A 520 3.94 -16.66 7.65
N PHE A 521 2.70 -17.07 7.67
CA PHE A 521 2.25 -18.14 8.53
C PHE A 521 1.99 -19.38 7.67
N GLU A 522 2.82 -20.40 7.84
CA GLU A 522 2.51 -21.73 7.34
C GLU A 522 1.70 -22.43 8.45
N ALA A 523 0.38 -22.54 8.24
CA ALA A 523 -0.46 -23.30 9.15
C ALA A 523 0.11 -24.71 9.26
N ARG A 524 0.63 -25.09 10.42
CA ARG A 524 1.03 -26.48 10.69
C ARG A 524 -0.26 -27.31 10.61
N VAL A 525 -0.43 -27.98 9.47
CA VAL A 525 -1.44 -29.03 9.36
C VAL A 525 -1.07 -30.08 10.38
N VAL A 526 -1.98 -30.39 11.30
CA VAL A 526 -1.76 -31.49 12.27
C VAL A 526 -1.44 -32.75 11.47
N ASP A 527 -0.26 -33.31 11.67
CA ASP A 527 0.24 -34.45 10.91
C ASP A 527 -0.40 -35.75 11.43
N GLU A 528 -1.57 -36.10 10.89
CA GLU A 528 -2.29 -37.33 11.21
C GLU A 528 -2.26 -38.34 10.04
N PRO A 529 -2.18 -39.66 10.31
CA PRO A 529 -2.29 -40.66 9.28
C PRO A 529 -3.73 -40.69 8.75
N VAL A 530 -3.87 -40.71 7.43
CA VAL A 530 -5.19 -40.79 6.75
C VAL A 530 -5.11 -41.69 5.52
N THR A 531 -6.25 -42.31 5.19
CA THR A 531 -6.42 -43.07 3.95
C THR A 531 -7.24 -42.22 2.97
N VAL A 532 -6.64 -41.82 1.87
CA VAL A 532 -7.32 -41.10 0.79
C VAL A 532 -7.99 -42.10 -0.12
N VAL A 533 -9.32 -42.10 -0.15
CA VAL A 533 -10.15 -42.97 -0.98
C VAL A 533 -10.63 -42.21 -2.20
N VAL A 534 -10.33 -42.74 -3.39
CA VAL A 534 -10.78 -42.21 -4.68
C VAL A 534 -11.68 -43.23 -5.36
N SER A 535 -12.83 -42.78 -5.84
CA SER A 535 -13.75 -43.62 -6.62
C SER A 535 -13.46 -43.58 -8.12
N GLN A 536 -14.02 -44.55 -8.87
CA GLN A 536 -13.89 -44.60 -10.34
C GLN A 536 -14.46 -43.38 -11.04
N LYS A 537 -15.48 -42.73 -10.46
CA LYS A 537 -16.07 -41.49 -10.95
C LYS A 537 -15.40 -40.22 -10.38
N GLY A 538 -14.24 -40.35 -9.70
CA GLY A 538 -13.46 -39.23 -9.19
C GLY A 538 -14.03 -38.57 -7.95
N TRP A 539 -14.78 -39.29 -7.12
CA TRP A 539 -15.15 -38.83 -5.79
C TRP A 539 -14.03 -39.11 -4.80
N VAL A 540 -13.74 -38.16 -3.92
CA VAL A 540 -12.59 -38.24 -3.00
C VAL A 540 -13.00 -37.92 -1.58
N ARG A 541 -12.39 -38.64 -0.62
CA ARG A 541 -12.49 -38.39 0.82
C ARG A 541 -11.23 -38.86 1.53
N ALA A 542 -10.98 -38.34 2.73
CA ALA A 542 -9.88 -38.74 3.59
C ALA A 542 -10.47 -39.39 4.88
N LEU A 543 -10.14 -40.63 5.15
CA LEU A 543 -10.55 -41.36 6.34
C LEU A 543 -9.38 -41.37 7.33
N LYS A 544 -9.67 -41.27 8.64
CA LYS A 544 -8.63 -41.32 9.67
C LYS A 544 -7.98 -42.71 9.76
N GLY A 545 -6.68 -42.75 9.88
CA GLY A 545 -5.87 -43.96 10.04
C GLY A 545 -5.41 -44.59 8.73
N HIS A 546 -4.46 -45.53 8.86
CA HIS A 546 -3.95 -46.38 7.80
C HIS A 546 -4.49 -47.82 7.95
N GLY A 547 -4.30 -48.66 6.92
CA GLY A 547 -4.63 -50.08 6.97
C GLY A 547 -6.14 -50.39 6.97
N LEU A 548 -6.97 -49.46 6.50
CA LEU A 548 -8.39 -49.66 6.39
C LEU A 548 -8.72 -50.67 5.30
N ASP A 549 -9.64 -51.60 5.60
CA ASP A 549 -10.07 -52.64 4.65
C ASP A 549 -10.87 -51.99 3.50
N PRO A 550 -10.39 -52.08 2.25
CA PRO A 550 -11.12 -51.56 1.09
C PRO A 550 -12.52 -52.14 0.88
N ALA A 551 -12.76 -53.39 1.36
CA ALA A 551 -14.05 -54.04 1.24
C ALA A 551 -15.14 -53.31 2.07
N GLY A 552 -14.76 -52.56 3.10
CA GLY A 552 -15.65 -51.76 3.93
C GLY A 552 -16.04 -50.39 3.34
N PHE A 553 -15.49 -49.98 2.20
CA PHE A 553 -15.79 -48.70 1.61
C PHE A 553 -17.11 -48.69 0.83
N THR A 554 -17.94 -47.73 1.13
CA THR A 554 -19.22 -47.54 0.42
C THR A 554 -19.08 -46.46 -0.66
N PHE A 555 -19.79 -46.67 -1.77
CA PHE A 555 -19.79 -45.76 -2.92
C PHE A 555 -21.23 -45.51 -3.39
N LYS A 556 -21.42 -44.46 -4.18
CA LYS A 556 -22.70 -44.22 -4.84
C LYS A 556 -23.06 -45.35 -5.79
N GLN A 557 -24.36 -45.51 -6.04
CA GLN A 557 -24.85 -46.56 -6.97
C GLN A 557 -24.18 -46.44 -8.35
N GLY A 558 -23.58 -47.53 -8.80
CA GLY A 558 -22.88 -47.62 -10.07
C GLY A 558 -21.48 -46.94 -10.08
N ASP A 559 -20.89 -46.73 -8.89
CA ASP A 559 -19.49 -46.29 -8.70
C ASP A 559 -18.74 -47.37 -7.91
N GLY A 560 -17.42 -47.32 -7.91
CA GLY A 560 -16.57 -48.29 -7.23
C GLY A 560 -15.24 -47.71 -6.84
N LEU A 561 -14.39 -48.49 -6.16
CA LEU A 561 -13.07 -48.07 -5.78
C LEU A 561 -12.17 -47.92 -7.02
N TYR A 562 -11.54 -46.74 -7.16
CA TYR A 562 -10.37 -46.53 -8.04
C TYR A 562 -9.10 -46.94 -7.31
N ALA A 563 -8.83 -46.31 -6.16
CA ALA A 563 -7.66 -46.60 -5.31
C ALA A 563 -7.86 -46.04 -3.88
N ALA A 564 -7.16 -46.66 -2.93
CA ALA A 564 -7.00 -46.15 -1.57
C ALA A 564 -5.50 -45.91 -1.30
N PHE A 565 -5.15 -44.69 -0.98
CA PHE A 565 -3.75 -44.28 -0.76
C PHE A 565 -3.53 -44.02 0.73
N GLN A 566 -2.48 -44.62 1.29
CA GLN A 566 -2.03 -44.27 2.63
C GLN A 566 -1.24 -42.98 2.57
N ALA A 567 -1.75 -41.95 3.20
CA ALA A 567 -1.20 -40.59 3.17
C ALA A 567 -1.27 -39.97 4.57
N ARG A 568 -0.73 -38.78 4.70
CA ARG A 568 -0.86 -37.97 5.91
C ARG A 568 -1.57 -36.65 5.57
N THR A 569 -2.09 -35.98 6.57
CA THR A 569 -2.83 -34.70 6.36
C THR A 569 -2.02 -33.63 5.64
N PRO A 570 -0.66 -33.47 5.80
CA PRO A 570 0.13 -32.52 5.03
C PRO A 570 0.41 -32.95 3.58
N ASP A 571 0.10 -34.19 3.19
CA ASP A 571 0.35 -34.69 1.84
C ASP A 571 -0.59 -34.09 0.80
N SER A 572 -0.36 -34.41 -0.47
CA SER A 572 -1.19 -33.91 -1.58
C SER A 572 -1.76 -35.05 -2.42
N LEU A 573 -3.02 -34.90 -2.82
CA LEU A 573 -3.63 -35.69 -3.89
C LEU A 573 -3.37 -34.98 -5.22
N VAL A 574 -2.77 -35.69 -6.19
CA VAL A 574 -2.56 -35.21 -7.55
C VAL A 574 -3.47 -35.98 -8.50
N ALA A 575 -4.11 -35.25 -9.42
CA ALA A 575 -4.95 -35.81 -10.49
C ALA A 575 -4.40 -35.44 -11.86
N TRP A 576 -4.36 -36.41 -12.78
CA TRP A 576 -3.86 -36.25 -14.16
C TRP A 576 -5.01 -36.08 -15.14
N GLY A 577 -4.98 -34.95 -15.86
CA GLY A 577 -5.87 -34.72 -16.98
C GLY A 577 -5.39 -35.38 -18.28
N SER A 578 -6.33 -35.72 -19.16
CA SER A 578 -6.08 -36.41 -20.45
C SER A 578 -5.08 -35.68 -21.37
N LYS A 579 -4.90 -34.37 -21.20
CA LYS A 579 -3.93 -33.54 -21.97
C LYS A 579 -2.57 -33.36 -21.25
N GLY A 580 -2.30 -34.12 -20.17
CA GLY A 580 -1.03 -34.06 -19.44
C GLY A 580 -0.91 -32.91 -18.41
N ARG A 581 -1.96 -32.12 -18.20
CA ARG A 581 -2.05 -31.17 -17.09
C ARG A 581 -2.31 -31.89 -15.78
N VAL A 582 -1.66 -31.45 -14.70
CA VAL A 582 -1.83 -32.00 -13.36
C VAL A 582 -2.52 -30.99 -12.43
N TYR A 583 -3.39 -31.50 -11.59
CA TYR A 583 -4.13 -30.74 -10.59
C TYR A 583 -3.81 -31.31 -9.22
N SER A 584 -3.59 -30.46 -8.22
CA SER A 584 -3.27 -30.90 -6.86
C SER A 584 -4.26 -30.35 -5.84
N VAL A 585 -4.61 -31.20 -4.87
CA VAL A 585 -5.48 -30.85 -3.75
C VAL A 585 -4.77 -31.29 -2.46
N PRO A 586 -4.59 -30.40 -1.47
CA PRO A 586 -4.05 -30.81 -0.17
C PRO A 586 -4.95 -31.89 0.47
N VAL A 587 -4.37 -32.92 1.04
CA VAL A 587 -5.14 -33.99 1.70
C VAL A 587 -5.97 -33.45 2.86
N SER A 588 -5.44 -32.43 3.57
CA SER A 588 -6.17 -31.70 4.63
C SER A 588 -7.45 -31.00 4.16
N ALA A 589 -7.58 -30.71 2.85
CA ALA A 589 -8.77 -30.07 2.27
C ALA A 589 -9.84 -31.10 1.82
N LEU A 590 -9.54 -32.40 1.87
CA LEU A 590 -10.47 -33.44 1.50
C LEU A 590 -11.52 -33.65 2.62
N PRO A 591 -12.80 -33.87 2.27
CA PRO A 591 -13.81 -34.16 3.29
C PRO A 591 -13.46 -35.43 4.04
N GLY A 592 -13.54 -35.37 5.37
CA GLY A 592 -13.39 -36.52 6.26
C GLY A 592 -14.72 -37.10 6.66
N GLY A 593 -14.72 -38.27 7.26
CA GLY A 593 -15.86 -38.86 7.94
C GLY A 593 -16.82 -39.73 7.11
N ARG A 594 -18.07 -39.81 7.55
CA ARG A 594 -19.10 -40.63 6.94
C ARG A 594 -19.67 -39.97 5.68
N GLY A 595 -19.76 -40.69 4.56
CA GLY A 595 -20.34 -40.20 3.31
C GLY A 595 -19.52 -40.56 2.08
N ASP A 596 -20.02 -40.22 0.89
CA ASP A 596 -19.40 -40.59 -0.39
C ASP A 596 -18.22 -39.68 -0.80
N GLY A 597 -17.95 -38.61 -0.03
CA GLY A 597 -16.97 -37.61 -0.36
C GLY A 597 -17.51 -36.51 -1.28
N VAL A 598 -16.60 -35.87 -2.03
CA VAL A 598 -16.92 -34.83 -3.03
C VAL A 598 -16.23 -35.14 -4.35
N PRO A 599 -16.77 -34.71 -5.50
CA PRO A 599 -16.04 -34.81 -6.78
C PRO A 599 -14.78 -33.99 -6.74
N VAL A 600 -13.62 -34.51 -7.22
CA VAL A 600 -12.37 -33.75 -7.33
C VAL A 600 -12.58 -32.47 -8.14
N THR A 601 -13.43 -32.52 -9.15
CA THR A 601 -13.78 -31.35 -9.99
C THR A 601 -14.43 -30.19 -9.24
N SER A 602 -14.94 -30.40 -8.02
CA SER A 602 -15.43 -29.31 -7.16
C SER A 602 -14.30 -28.60 -6.41
N LEU A 603 -13.11 -29.18 -6.35
CA LEU A 603 -11.93 -28.66 -5.64
C LEU A 603 -10.88 -28.03 -6.57
N ILE A 604 -11.00 -28.26 -7.89
CA ILE A 604 -10.08 -27.78 -8.93
C ILE A 604 -10.86 -27.04 -10.01
N GLU A 605 -10.12 -26.32 -10.87
CA GLU A 605 -10.64 -25.69 -12.08
C GLU A 605 -10.17 -26.50 -13.29
N LEU A 606 -11.01 -27.43 -13.76
CA LEU A 606 -10.68 -28.33 -14.86
C LEU A 606 -10.69 -27.58 -16.19
N GLU A 607 -9.63 -27.74 -16.98
CA GLU A 607 -9.53 -27.19 -18.34
C GLU A 607 -10.62 -27.78 -19.26
N SER A 608 -11.26 -26.94 -20.07
CA SER A 608 -12.32 -27.35 -20.99
C SER A 608 -11.86 -28.46 -21.95
N GLY A 609 -12.68 -29.48 -22.12
CA GLY A 609 -12.37 -30.65 -22.97
C GLY A 609 -11.29 -31.57 -22.38
N THR A 610 -10.99 -31.48 -21.08
CA THR A 610 -10.09 -32.39 -20.38
C THR A 610 -10.88 -33.31 -19.45
N HIS A 611 -10.48 -34.58 -19.36
CA HIS A 611 -11.01 -35.54 -18.39
C HIS A 611 -9.91 -35.98 -17.46
N LEU A 612 -10.22 -36.19 -16.18
CA LEU A 612 -9.28 -36.77 -15.21
C LEU A 612 -9.20 -38.28 -15.44
N LEU A 613 -7.98 -38.79 -15.57
CA LEU A 613 -7.73 -40.20 -15.86
C LEU A 613 -7.14 -40.95 -14.69
N HIS A 614 -6.22 -40.33 -13.95
CA HIS A 614 -5.47 -40.98 -12.89
C HIS A 614 -5.34 -40.11 -11.66
N TYR A 615 -5.13 -40.76 -10.50
CA TYR A 615 -4.99 -40.11 -9.20
C TYR A 615 -3.87 -40.79 -8.43
N PHE A 616 -3.15 -40.02 -7.61
CA PHE A 616 -2.16 -40.53 -6.67
C PHE A 616 -2.04 -39.58 -5.46
N ALA A 617 -1.94 -40.13 -4.26
CA ALA A 617 -1.74 -39.33 -3.05
C ALA A 617 -0.56 -39.89 -2.25
N ALA A 618 0.41 -39.04 -1.93
CA ALA A 618 1.56 -39.35 -1.10
C ALA A 618 2.27 -38.07 -0.66
N ASN A 619 3.37 -38.23 0.08
CA ASN A 619 4.25 -37.11 0.44
C ASN A 619 4.97 -36.52 -0.78
N ALA A 620 5.46 -35.28 -0.62
CA ALA A 620 6.11 -34.54 -1.71
C ALA A 620 7.38 -35.20 -2.26
N GLU A 621 8.09 -36.00 -1.46
CA GLU A 621 9.35 -36.64 -1.84
C GLU A 621 9.16 -37.97 -2.60
N GLN A 622 7.93 -38.50 -2.64
CA GLN A 622 7.63 -39.72 -3.38
C GLN A 622 7.93 -39.55 -4.86
N GLN A 623 8.86 -40.35 -5.36
CA GLN A 623 9.18 -40.42 -6.78
C GLN A 623 8.16 -41.27 -7.53
N LEU A 624 7.70 -40.76 -8.67
CA LEU A 624 6.77 -41.44 -9.57
C LEU A 624 7.39 -41.60 -10.95
N LEU A 625 7.24 -42.79 -11.53
CA LEU A 625 7.47 -43.04 -12.95
C LEU A 625 6.22 -42.65 -13.71
N LEU A 626 6.34 -41.62 -14.54
CA LEU A 626 5.28 -41.09 -15.40
C LEU A 626 5.52 -41.54 -16.82
N ALA A 627 4.48 -42.05 -17.49
CA ALA A 627 4.60 -42.52 -18.87
C ALA A 627 3.36 -42.12 -19.67
N SER A 628 3.49 -42.12 -20.99
CA SER A 628 2.42 -41.89 -21.95
C SER A 628 2.24 -43.09 -22.88
N SER A 629 1.04 -43.29 -23.40
CA SER A 629 0.70 -44.44 -24.24
C SER A 629 1.48 -44.52 -25.52
N ASN A 630 2.15 -43.45 -25.99
CA ASN A 630 3.06 -43.43 -27.12
C ASN A 630 4.51 -43.76 -26.78
N GLY A 631 4.77 -44.25 -25.53
CA GLY A 631 6.05 -44.81 -25.15
C GLY A 631 7.09 -43.83 -24.59
N PHE A 632 6.72 -42.63 -24.25
CA PHE A 632 7.58 -41.65 -23.57
C PHE A 632 7.35 -41.67 -22.07
N GLY A 633 8.37 -41.32 -21.29
CA GLY A 633 8.24 -41.19 -19.84
C GLY A 633 9.48 -40.61 -19.16
N PHE A 634 9.30 -40.29 -17.87
CA PHE A 634 10.35 -39.74 -17.01
C PHE A 634 9.98 -39.98 -15.55
N VAL A 635 10.91 -39.69 -14.66
CA VAL A 635 10.70 -39.72 -13.21
C VAL A 635 10.54 -38.31 -12.69
N ALA A 636 9.63 -38.10 -11.76
CA ALA A 636 9.44 -36.82 -11.06
C ALA A 636 9.02 -37.08 -9.62
N LYS A 637 9.28 -36.12 -8.71
CA LYS A 637 8.74 -36.14 -7.36
C LYS A 637 7.28 -35.66 -7.38
N LEU A 638 6.46 -36.16 -6.48
CA LEU A 638 5.06 -35.71 -6.36
C LEU A 638 5.00 -34.21 -6.03
N GLY A 639 5.91 -33.72 -5.20
CA GLY A 639 6.04 -32.29 -4.90
C GLY A 639 6.27 -31.39 -6.11
N ASP A 640 6.97 -31.90 -7.15
CA ASP A 640 7.17 -31.18 -8.40
C ASP A 640 5.87 -30.94 -9.18
N MET A 641 4.80 -31.69 -8.89
CA MET A 641 3.49 -31.60 -9.53
C MET A 641 2.49 -30.75 -8.75
N VAL A 642 2.80 -30.41 -7.51
CA VAL A 642 1.92 -29.59 -6.66
C VAL A 642 1.88 -28.15 -7.16
N SER A 643 0.69 -27.58 -7.24
CA SER A 643 0.42 -26.20 -7.65
C SER A 643 -0.55 -25.52 -6.67
N ARG A 644 -0.27 -24.26 -6.32
CA ARG A 644 -1.20 -23.43 -5.52
C ARG A 644 -2.42 -22.97 -6.33
N GLN A 645 -2.35 -23.04 -7.66
CA GLN A 645 -3.45 -22.64 -8.56
C GLN A 645 -4.43 -23.80 -8.77
N LYS A 646 -5.72 -23.55 -8.58
CA LYS A 646 -6.78 -24.54 -8.83
C LYS A 646 -6.85 -25.01 -10.29
N ALA A 647 -6.43 -24.16 -11.22
CA ALA A 647 -6.29 -24.47 -12.64
C ALA A 647 -5.14 -25.44 -12.96
N GLY A 648 -4.39 -25.90 -11.94
CA GLY A 648 -3.28 -26.82 -12.09
C GLY A 648 -2.15 -26.28 -12.97
N LYS A 649 -1.23 -27.17 -13.40
CA LYS A 649 -0.13 -26.79 -14.29
C LYS A 649 0.10 -27.84 -15.38
N ALA A 650 0.59 -27.42 -16.55
CA ALA A 650 1.09 -28.33 -17.56
C ALA A 650 2.32 -29.06 -17.01
N PHE A 651 2.33 -30.39 -17.06
CA PHE A 651 3.41 -31.20 -16.52
C PHE A 651 3.90 -32.31 -17.43
N MET A 652 2.98 -32.98 -18.14
CA MET A 652 3.35 -33.96 -19.17
C MET A 652 3.01 -33.41 -20.56
N THR A 653 3.95 -33.51 -21.49
CA THR A 653 3.66 -33.23 -22.90
C THR A 653 3.10 -34.50 -23.52
N ILE A 654 1.82 -34.46 -23.90
CA ILE A 654 1.08 -35.58 -24.50
C ILE A 654 0.84 -35.24 -25.97
N ASP A 655 1.21 -36.16 -26.85
CA ASP A 655 0.95 -36.01 -28.32
C ASP A 655 -0.51 -36.31 -28.68
N ASP A 656 -0.97 -35.81 -29.79
CA ASP A 656 -2.31 -36.05 -30.28
C ASP A 656 -2.59 -37.55 -30.43
N GLY A 657 -3.69 -38.00 -29.84
CA GLY A 657 -4.06 -39.41 -29.82
C GLY A 657 -3.39 -40.28 -28.76
N ALA A 658 -2.49 -39.70 -27.99
CA ALA A 658 -1.89 -40.36 -26.81
C ALA A 658 -2.59 -39.97 -25.52
N ALA A 659 -2.37 -40.73 -24.45
CA ALA A 659 -2.89 -40.47 -23.13
C ALA A 659 -1.80 -40.72 -22.07
N PRO A 660 -1.84 -39.99 -20.94
CA PRO A 660 -1.02 -40.35 -19.77
C PRO A 660 -1.45 -41.71 -19.22
N LEU A 661 -0.46 -42.50 -18.80
CA LEU A 661 -0.69 -43.77 -18.10
C LEU A 661 -0.77 -43.53 -16.58
N ALA A 662 -1.27 -44.52 -15.85
CA ALA A 662 -1.30 -44.46 -14.41
C ALA A 662 0.10 -44.23 -13.84
N PRO A 663 0.30 -43.25 -12.95
CA PRO A 663 1.57 -42.98 -12.33
C PRO A 663 1.97 -44.15 -11.44
N MET A 664 3.19 -44.60 -11.54
CA MET A 664 3.70 -45.74 -10.76
C MET A 664 4.75 -45.28 -9.74
N PRO A 665 4.60 -45.60 -8.46
CA PRO A 665 5.59 -45.25 -7.46
C PRO A 665 6.91 -45.96 -7.75
N VAL A 666 8.01 -45.22 -7.65
CA VAL A 666 9.33 -45.79 -7.66
C VAL A 666 9.60 -46.32 -6.26
N ILE A 667 9.73 -47.64 -6.13
CA ILE A 667 10.00 -48.29 -4.84
C ILE A 667 11.46 -48.05 -4.40
N PRO A 668 11.75 -47.98 -3.10
CA PRO A 668 13.10 -47.87 -2.60
C PRO A 668 13.96 -49.06 -3.10
N GLY A 669 15.15 -48.76 -3.63
CA GLY A 669 16.02 -49.79 -4.16
C GLY A 669 15.70 -50.29 -5.58
N ALA A 670 14.76 -49.68 -6.28
CA ALA A 670 14.45 -49.99 -7.67
C ALA A 670 15.68 -49.71 -8.57
N THR A 671 16.13 -50.71 -9.30
CA THR A 671 17.26 -50.63 -10.24
C THR A 671 16.86 -50.88 -11.70
N LEU A 672 15.65 -51.34 -11.90
CA LEU A 672 15.13 -51.73 -13.22
C LEU A 672 13.81 -51.07 -13.51
N VAL A 673 13.55 -50.83 -14.81
CA VAL A 673 12.27 -50.37 -15.33
C VAL A 673 11.73 -51.42 -16.30
N GLY A 674 10.48 -51.82 -16.10
CA GLY A 674 9.76 -52.75 -16.98
C GLY A 674 8.68 -52.01 -17.76
N CYS A 675 8.64 -52.19 -19.06
CA CYS A 675 7.68 -51.60 -19.99
C CYS A 675 6.88 -52.72 -20.68
N LEU A 676 5.57 -52.68 -20.57
CA LEU A 676 4.64 -53.62 -21.19
C LEU A 676 3.85 -52.92 -22.30
N SER A 677 3.89 -53.48 -23.52
CA SER A 677 3.08 -52.97 -24.63
C SER A 677 1.69 -53.58 -24.71
N SER A 678 0.80 -52.96 -25.49
CA SER A 678 -0.55 -53.47 -25.74
C SER A 678 -0.55 -54.82 -26.46
N ALA A 679 0.54 -55.16 -27.17
CA ALA A 679 0.75 -56.47 -27.78
C ALA A 679 1.32 -57.51 -26.83
N GLY A 680 1.51 -57.19 -25.53
CA GLY A 680 2.04 -58.11 -24.52
C GLY A 680 3.59 -58.27 -24.59
N LYS A 681 4.30 -57.44 -25.32
CA LYS A 681 5.76 -57.43 -25.33
C LYS A 681 6.31 -56.73 -24.09
N LEU A 682 7.36 -57.30 -23.51
CA LEU A 682 8.06 -56.77 -22.34
C LEU A 682 9.46 -56.29 -22.73
N LEU A 683 9.84 -55.13 -22.27
CA LEU A 683 11.23 -54.61 -22.27
C LEU A 683 11.60 -54.24 -20.85
N VAL A 684 12.80 -54.66 -20.42
CA VAL A 684 13.38 -54.28 -19.14
C VAL A 684 14.71 -53.58 -19.39
N PHE A 685 14.97 -52.47 -18.69
CA PHE A 685 16.25 -51.73 -18.80
C PHE A 685 16.61 -51.10 -17.44
N GLY A 686 17.81 -50.56 -17.31
CA GLY A 686 18.29 -49.98 -16.08
C GLY A 686 17.58 -48.66 -15.73
N MET A 687 17.34 -48.46 -14.46
CA MET A 687 16.75 -47.22 -13.94
C MET A 687 17.63 -45.99 -14.18
N ASP A 688 18.95 -46.20 -14.32
CA ASP A 688 19.97 -45.19 -14.65
C ASP A 688 19.80 -44.59 -16.06
N GLU A 689 19.07 -45.27 -16.95
CA GLU A 689 18.71 -44.76 -18.27
C GLU A 689 17.53 -43.77 -18.22
N MET A 690 16.87 -43.62 -17.08
CA MET A 690 15.73 -42.69 -16.91
C MET A 690 16.20 -41.25 -16.68
N LYS A 691 15.40 -40.30 -17.12
CA LYS A 691 15.58 -38.88 -16.77
C LYS A 691 14.62 -38.46 -15.64
N THR A 692 15.14 -37.68 -14.70
CA THR A 692 14.31 -36.99 -13.72
C THR A 692 14.03 -35.58 -14.21
N LEU A 693 12.76 -35.18 -14.25
CA LEU A 693 12.29 -33.88 -14.75
C LEU A 693 11.41 -33.21 -13.68
N SER A 694 11.98 -32.28 -12.93
CA SER A 694 11.23 -31.49 -11.91
C SER A 694 10.24 -30.47 -12.53
N GLY A 695 10.53 -29.98 -13.72
CA GLY A 695 9.66 -29.07 -14.48
C GLY A 695 8.64 -29.80 -15.37
N GLY A 696 8.63 -31.12 -15.39
CA GLY A 696 7.82 -31.90 -16.34
C GLY A 696 8.39 -31.89 -17.77
N GLY A 697 7.60 -32.38 -18.73
CA GLY A 697 7.98 -32.42 -20.13
C GLY A 697 7.51 -33.69 -20.86
N ARG A 698 8.13 -33.99 -22.01
CA ARG A 698 7.84 -35.20 -22.79
C ARG A 698 8.57 -36.45 -22.25
N GLY A 699 9.73 -36.25 -21.64
CA GLY A 699 10.58 -37.33 -21.18
C GLY A 699 11.40 -37.99 -22.28
N VAL A 700 11.77 -39.23 -22.03
CA VAL A 700 12.59 -40.07 -22.93
C VAL A 700 11.74 -41.22 -23.49
N ILE A 701 12.11 -41.75 -24.66
CA ILE A 701 11.44 -42.93 -25.20
C ILE A 701 11.77 -44.12 -24.30
N LEU A 702 10.77 -44.74 -23.71
CA LEU A 702 10.90 -45.93 -22.85
C LEU A 702 11.03 -47.21 -23.67
N MET A 703 10.13 -47.39 -24.64
CA MET A 703 10.03 -48.60 -25.46
C MET A 703 9.76 -48.24 -26.91
N GLY A 704 10.38 -48.87 -27.86
CA GLY A 704 10.07 -48.79 -29.27
C GLY A 704 8.79 -49.58 -29.55
N LEU A 705 7.76 -48.89 -30.09
CA LEU A 705 6.46 -49.44 -30.37
C LEU A 705 6.27 -49.63 -31.90
N ASP A 706 5.54 -50.65 -32.30
CA ASP A 706 5.16 -50.81 -33.68
C ASP A 706 3.95 -49.92 -34.07
N ALA A 707 3.71 -49.76 -35.37
CA ALA A 707 2.53 -49.02 -35.85
C ALA A 707 1.24 -49.65 -35.25
N LYS A 708 0.41 -48.89 -34.57
CA LYS A 708 -0.79 -49.32 -33.81
C LYS A 708 -0.52 -49.98 -32.46
N GLU A 709 0.72 -50.13 -32.03
CA GLU A 709 1.06 -50.60 -30.67
C GLU A 709 1.17 -49.39 -29.73
N THR A 710 0.70 -49.55 -28.49
CA THR A 710 0.79 -48.54 -27.48
C THR A 710 1.51 -49.09 -26.22
N LEU A 711 2.16 -48.23 -25.47
CA LEU A 711 2.61 -48.58 -24.14
C LEU A 711 1.40 -48.75 -23.21
N ARG A 712 1.33 -49.85 -22.49
CA ARG A 712 0.22 -50.16 -21.60
C ARG A 712 0.57 -49.85 -20.15
N GLN A 713 1.81 -50.13 -19.75
CA GLN A 713 2.30 -49.89 -18.40
C GLN A 713 3.82 -49.73 -18.40
N ALA A 714 4.31 -48.90 -17.50
CA ALA A 714 5.74 -48.81 -17.14
C ALA A 714 5.84 -48.81 -15.61
N LEU A 715 6.71 -49.56 -15.02
CA LEU A 715 6.95 -49.61 -13.57
C LEU A 715 8.43 -49.82 -13.23
N ALA A 716 8.82 -49.32 -12.05
CA ALA A 716 10.15 -49.51 -11.51
C ALA A 716 10.15 -50.66 -10.49
N PHE A 717 11.17 -51.50 -10.52
CA PHE A 717 11.30 -52.63 -9.63
C PHE A 717 12.76 -52.99 -9.36
N ASP A 718 13.02 -53.86 -8.42
CA ASP A 718 14.37 -54.30 -8.02
C ASP A 718 14.72 -55.69 -8.56
N ALA A 719 15.90 -56.22 -8.16
CA ALA A 719 16.40 -57.50 -8.61
C ALA A 719 15.50 -58.72 -8.26
N ARG A 720 14.50 -58.58 -7.39
CA ARG A 720 13.54 -59.64 -7.05
C ARG A 720 12.63 -60.00 -8.20
N GLY A 721 12.54 -59.13 -9.20
CA GLY A 721 11.77 -59.33 -10.42
C GLY A 721 10.36 -58.72 -10.40
N VAL A 722 9.56 -59.16 -11.34
CA VAL A 722 8.19 -58.62 -11.56
C VAL A 722 7.18 -59.78 -11.71
N MET A 723 6.00 -59.59 -11.16
CA MET A 723 4.83 -60.50 -11.40
C MET A 723 4.14 -60.08 -12.69
N MET A 724 4.02 -60.98 -13.62
CA MET A 724 3.23 -60.86 -14.82
C MET A 724 1.82 -61.42 -14.51
N ILE A 725 0.79 -60.59 -14.66
CA ILE A 725 -0.61 -60.96 -14.44
C ILE A 725 -1.29 -60.99 -15.78
N GLY A 726 -2.12 -61.99 -16.00
CA GLY A 726 -2.82 -62.09 -17.27
C GLY A 726 -3.77 -63.26 -17.35
N THR A 727 -4.04 -63.74 -18.56
CA THR A 727 -4.92 -64.88 -18.82
C THR A 727 -4.12 -66.03 -19.46
N GLY A 728 -4.23 -67.21 -18.87
CA GLY A 728 -3.62 -68.44 -19.39
C GLY A 728 -4.51 -69.13 -20.43
N ARG A 729 -4.12 -70.37 -20.83
CA ARG A 729 -4.90 -71.19 -21.76
C ARG A 729 -6.32 -71.37 -21.21
N GLY A 730 -7.33 -71.14 -22.05
CA GLY A 730 -8.73 -71.25 -21.65
C GLY A 730 -9.31 -70.02 -20.91
N GLY A 731 -8.61 -68.86 -20.94
CA GLY A 731 -9.14 -67.61 -20.40
C GLY A 731 -9.11 -67.49 -18.86
N LYS A 732 -8.50 -68.44 -18.15
CA LYS A 732 -8.39 -68.38 -16.69
C LYS A 732 -7.33 -67.38 -16.23
N PRO A 733 -7.56 -66.57 -15.18
CA PRO A 733 -6.56 -65.73 -14.57
C PRO A 733 -5.31 -66.53 -14.15
N LYS A 734 -4.16 -66.05 -14.46
CA LYS A 734 -2.87 -66.65 -14.09
C LYS A 734 -1.81 -65.59 -13.83
N ASP A 735 -1.08 -65.76 -12.74
CA ASP A 735 0.07 -64.93 -12.38
C ASP A 735 1.36 -65.74 -12.55
N GLU A 736 2.41 -65.09 -13.03
CA GLU A 736 3.72 -65.75 -13.22
C GLU A 736 4.83 -64.77 -12.83
N LYS A 737 5.76 -65.23 -11.96
CA LYS A 737 6.92 -64.44 -11.55
C LYS A 737 7.99 -64.47 -12.59
N LEU A 738 8.48 -63.31 -13.05
CA LEU A 738 9.63 -63.17 -13.91
C LEU A 738 10.83 -62.66 -13.11
N SER A 739 11.84 -63.52 -12.95
CA SER A 739 13.05 -63.22 -12.20
C SER A 739 14.27 -63.96 -12.74
N GLY A 740 15.47 -63.66 -12.28
CA GLY A 740 16.71 -64.38 -12.64
C GLY A 740 16.99 -64.43 -14.14
N SER A 741 17.28 -65.62 -14.67
CA SER A 741 17.61 -65.86 -16.08
C SER A 741 16.47 -65.52 -17.05
N GLN A 742 15.22 -65.71 -16.64
CA GLN A 742 14.05 -65.34 -17.43
C GLN A 742 13.93 -63.83 -17.62
N LEU A 743 14.22 -63.08 -16.58
CA LEU A 743 14.24 -61.63 -16.64
C LEU A 743 15.30 -61.10 -17.59
N GLN A 744 16.46 -61.75 -17.62
CA GLN A 744 17.58 -61.39 -18.50
C GLN A 744 17.25 -61.45 -19.99
N LEU A 745 16.33 -62.32 -20.40
CA LEU A 745 15.83 -62.42 -21.80
C LEU A 745 15.11 -61.15 -22.26
N HIS A 746 14.58 -60.37 -21.33
CA HIS A 746 13.88 -59.10 -21.61
C HIS A 746 14.75 -57.88 -21.34
N LEU A 747 15.96 -58.06 -20.81
CA LEU A 747 16.90 -56.97 -20.61
C LEU A 747 17.38 -56.39 -21.96
N GLY A 748 17.34 -55.08 -22.06
CA GLY A 748 17.81 -54.36 -23.25
C GLY A 748 18.11 -52.91 -22.91
N LYS A 749 18.48 -52.15 -23.92
CA LYS A 749 18.59 -50.70 -23.78
C LYS A 749 17.23 -50.06 -23.98
N ARG A 750 17.02 -48.95 -23.29
CA ARG A 750 15.82 -48.10 -23.47
C ARG A 750 15.59 -47.83 -24.98
N ALA A 751 14.34 -47.57 -25.35
CA ALA A 751 13.87 -47.32 -26.72
C ALA A 751 13.99 -48.52 -27.69
N ARG A 752 14.39 -49.70 -27.24
CA ARG A 752 14.33 -50.91 -28.03
C ARG A 752 12.92 -51.51 -28.04
N LYS A 753 12.61 -52.33 -29.04
CA LYS A 753 11.37 -53.14 -29.07
C LYS A 753 11.43 -54.22 -28.00
N GLY A 754 10.35 -54.44 -27.29
CA GLY A 754 10.22 -55.54 -26.33
C GLY A 754 10.08 -56.89 -27.02
N ARG A 755 10.18 -57.96 -26.23
CA ARG A 755 9.96 -59.35 -26.62
C ARG A 755 8.73 -59.90 -25.93
N ALA A 756 7.97 -60.75 -26.62
CA ALA A 756 6.91 -61.48 -25.97
C ALA A 756 7.54 -62.49 -24.94
N PRO A 757 6.95 -62.62 -23.72
CA PRO A 757 7.41 -63.65 -22.76
C PRO A 757 7.19 -65.05 -23.34
N ASP A 758 8.18 -65.93 -23.08
CA ASP A 758 8.07 -67.36 -23.45
C ASP A 758 7.11 -68.09 -22.48
N SER A 759 5.89 -67.68 -22.47
CA SER A 759 4.87 -68.25 -21.60
C SER A 759 3.51 -68.32 -22.34
N SER A 760 2.66 -69.23 -21.93
CA SER A 760 1.28 -69.30 -22.41
C SER A 760 0.39 -68.20 -21.84
N LEU A 761 0.97 -67.26 -21.09
CA LEU A 761 0.29 -66.16 -20.42
C LEU A 761 0.12 -64.98 -21.36
N LYS A 762 -1.09 -64.53 -21.60
CA LYS A 762 -1.37 -63.26 -22.22
C LYS A 762 -1.28 -62.17 -21.15
N VAL A 763 -0.09 -61.55 -21.04
CA VAL A 763 0.19 -60.57 -19.98
C VAL A 763 -0.64 -59.31 -20.19
N THR A 764 -1.29 -58.88 -19.14
CA THR A 764 -2.15 -57.66 -19.13
C THR A 764 -1.69 -56.63 -18.12
N GLU A 765 -0.95 -57.02 -17.08
CA GLU A 765 -0.45 -56.15 -16.02
C GLU A 765 0.87 -56.67 -15.48
N LEU A 766 1.68 -55.73 -14.98
CA LEU A 766 2.91 -56.00 -14.25
C LEU A 766 2.76 -55.48 -12.82
N ARG A 767 3.27 -56.26 -11.83
CA ARG A 767 3.35 -55.80 -10.43
C ARG A 767 4.75 -56.07 -9.87
N PRO A 768 5.33 -55.14 -9.06
CA PRO A 768 6.55 -55.42 -8.34
C PRO A 768 6.36 -56.62 -7.39
N VAL A 769 7.43 -57.38 -7.21
CA VAL A 769 7.43 -58.42 -6.18
C VAL A 769 7.81 -57.82 -4.84
N PHE A 770 6.90 -57.83 -3.87
CA PHE A 770 7.16 -57.43 -2.49
C PHE A 770 7.51 -58.64 -1.64
N GLU A 771 8.28 -58.47 -0.56
CA GLU A 771 8.38 -59.47 0.49
C GLU A 771 7.02 -59.56 1.17
N GLY A 772 6.48 -60.80 1.27
CA GLY A 772 5.26 -61.11 2.00
C GLY A 772 5.44 -61.02 3.51
#